data_dbd5c5d4ea0864f1c882d9613e2faf86
#
_entry.id   dbd5c5d4ea0864f1c882d9613e2faf86
#
_cell.length_a   1.000
_cell.length_b   1.000
_cell.length_c   1.000
_cell.angle_alpha   90.00
_cell.angle_beta   90.00
_cell.angle_gamma   90.00
#
_symmetry.space_group_name_H-M   'P 1'
#
loop_
_entity.id
_entity.type
_entity.pdbx_description
1 polymer ?
#
loop_
_entity_poly.entity_id
_entity_poly.type
_entity_poly.pdbx_seq_one_letter_code
_entity_poly.pdbx_strand_id
1 'polypeptide(L)'
;MASLAVAGLAGLLMATLGAAPSQASATVDNAACRPDGMYQTPGVDVPYCSVYDTEGREKMGADHQRRVIGYFTGWRTGKDGTPPYLVSDIPWDKVTHLNYAFGHVGSDNKISVGTDNDKNEATGISFPGVPGAELDPSLPYKGHFNLLTKFKKQHPNVKTMISVGGWTETGGYFGDDGKRVNSGGFYSLTVNPDGSVNQAGIDAFANSSVDFIKKYGFNGVDVDYEYPTSMKDAGNPLDWQLANGKRASLAKGYAALMKTLREKLDRAGAADGKHYLLSVAAPSSGYLLRGMETFQIAQYLDYVNIMSYDLHGAWNKYVGPNASLFDDGKDGELAAANVYGTGQYGGIGYLNADWSYHYFRGSMPGGRINVGLPYYTRGFKNVTGGTNGLWGTASATTCPVGAGLTSCGDGAVGIDNIWNDKDDAGKESPAGSNPMWHAKNLEKGIVPDYLSKYGVTDTALQGTYTRNYSSTLVAPWLWNDTKKVFLSTEDEQSVAAKADYIVNQGAGGAMIWELAGDYKWDAAANGGKGQYVPGSTLTSLMYDKFKAASPYNATRSTIALPQQTLPVDVSFTNFALGDSNYPINPKIHIVNNSTLTLPGGTEFQFDYSNSAPGNAKDQSGFGLTVIKQDNPGPGNVGGLKGTYNRVSVKLPGWQSLAPGASVDLDFVYYLPVSTPSNWTVNVAGTLYGLKGDLTRGSTGGGTATPTATPTVTPTVTPTVTPTVTPTVTPTVTPTVTPTVTPTVTPTATPTATPTSGACTGAPGWDAGTTYASTTKVSWKGHYYQNKWWTKGDDPSASGSWGVWSDLGAC
;
A
#
# COMPACT_ATOMS: atom_id res chain seq x y z
N MET A 1 -68.62 33.33 53.92
CA MET A 1 -68.62 33.71 55.34
C MET A 1 -67.19 33.65 55.84
N ALA A 2 -66.72 34.77 56.42
CA ALA A 2 -65.62 34.99 57.35
C ALA A 2 -64.23 34.56 56.81
N SER A 3 -63.36 35.36 56.29
CA SER A 3 -62.50 36.36 56.92
C SER A 3 -61.79 35.95 58.19
N LEU A 4 -60.51 35.82 58.16
CA LEU A 4 -59.62 36.45 59.17
C LEU A 4 -58.15 36.51 58.60
N ALA A 5 -57.65 37.74 58.57
CA ALA A 5 -56.28 38.08 58.32
C ALA A 5 -55.48 38.01 59.63
N VAL A 6 -54.21 37.62 59.58
CA VAL A 6 -53.22 38.03 60.59
C VAL A 6 -51.91 38.34 59.84
N ALA A 7 -51.46 39.55 60.08
CA ALA A 7 -50.19 40.06 59.66
C ALA A 7 -49.07 39.62 60.66
N GLY A 8 -47.82 39.42 60.14
CA GLY A 8 -46.73 39.10 61.03
C GLY A 8 -45.38 39.16 60.36
N LEU A 9 -44.65 40.24 60.51
CA LEU A 9 -43.23 40.52 60.54
C LEU A 9 -42.33 39.91 59.44
N ALA A 10 -41.75 40.83 58.69
CA ALA A 10 -40.54 40.66 57.86
C ALA A 10 -39.31 40.34 58.67
N GLY A 11 -38.62 39.28 58.37
CA GLY A 11 -37.27 38.95 58.76
C GLY A 11 -36.42 38.82 57.52
N LEU A 12 -35.56 39.81 57.28
CA LEU A 12 -34.55 39.76 56.20
C LEU A 12 -33.46 38.80 56.57
N LEU A 13 -33.44 37.58 56.02
CA LEU A 13 -32.26 36.72 55.99
C LEU A 13 -31.58 36.92 54.63
N MET A 14 -30.42 37.60 54.57
CA MET A 14 -29.54 37.53 53.45
C MET A 14 -28.90 36.14 53.40
N ALA A 15 -29.40 35.27 52.52
CA ALA A 15 -28.72 34.05 52.14
C ALA A 15 -27.56 34.46 51.15
N THR A 16 -26.32 34.38 51.59
CA THR A 16 -25.16 34.37 50.70
C THR A 16 -25.26 33.11 49.85
N LEU A 17 -25.62 33.28 48.60
CA LEU A 17 -25.46 32.26 47.56
C LEU A 17 -23.94 32.09 47.34
N GLY A 18 -23.35 31.10 48.00
CA GLY A 18 -22.03 30.61 47.65
C GLY A 18 -22.15 30.07 46.24
N ALA A 19 -21.44 30.69 45.30
CA ALA A 19 -21.24 30.12 43.96
C ALA A 19 -20.52 28.78 44.15
N ALA A 20 -21.20 27.69 43.78
CA ALA A 20 -20.52 26.40 43.67
C ALA A 20 -19.36 26.56 42.68
N PRO A 21 -18.18 26.05 42.98
CA PRO A 21 -17.09 26.07 42.01
C PRO A 21 -17.58 25.35 40.75
N SER A 22 -17.59 26.06 39.63
CA SER A 22 -17.74 25.39 38.33
C SER A 22 -16.65 24.32 38.25
N GLN A 23 -17.03 23.06 38.26
CA GLN A 23 -16.11 22.01 37.89
C GLN A 23 -15.63 22.36 36.47
N ALA A 24 -14.37 22.80 36.37
CA ALA A 24 -13.71 22.89 35.09
C ALA A 24 -13.82 21.49 34.49
N SER A 25 -14.55 21.38 33.40
CA SER A 25 -14.59 20.16 32.59
C SER A 25 -13.12 19.83 32.31
N ALA A 26 -12.65 18.70 32.76
CA ALA A 26 -11.30 18.24 32.48
C ALA A 26 -11.13 18.26 30.94
N THR A 27 -10.23 19.10 30.45
CA THR A 27 -9.92 19.17 29.02
C THR A 27 -9.41 17.80 28.60
N VAL A 28 -10.08 17.19 27.60
CA VAL A 28 -9.68 15.90 27.07
C VAL A 28 -8.29 16.06 26.42
N ASP A 29 -7.31 15.30 26.88
CA ASP A 29 -5.99 15.24 26.24
C ASP A 29 -6.10 14.43 24.94
N ASN A 30 -6.43 15.08 23.84
CA ASN A 30 -6.56 14.45 22.53
C ASN A 30 -5.24 13.80 22.06
N ALA A 31 -4.09 14.34 22.44
CA ALA A 31 -2.79 13.81 22.04
C ALA A 31 -2.54 12.40 22.62
N ALA A 32 -3.11 12.10 23.80
CA ALA A 32 -3.02 10.78 24.41
C ALA A 32 -3.66 9.67 23.56
N CYS A 33 -4.64 10.00 22.72
CA CYS A 33 -5.32 9.04 21.85
C CYS A 33 -4.71 8.94 20.43
N ARG A 34 -3.71 9.78 20.09
CA ARG A 34 -3.09 9.76 18.75
C ARG A 34 -2.46 8.40 18.46
N PRO A 35 -2.79 7.73 17.33
CA PRO A 35 -2.14 6.50 16.93
C PRO A 35 -0.62 6.67 16.75
N ASP A 36 0.15 5.62 17.05
CA ASP A 36 1.60 5.64 16.93
C ASP A 36 2.05 5.86 15.48
N GLY A 37 3.01 6.77 15.27
CA GLY A 37 3.51 7.17 13.96
C GLY A 37 2.55 8.04 13.13
N MET A 38 1.46 8.57 13.71
CA MET A 38 0.52 9.41 12.99
C MET A 38 0.91 10.89 13.10
N TYR A 39 0.86 11.58 11.95
CA TYR A 39 1.10 13.01 11.84
C TYR A 39 0.07 13.81 12.65
N GLN A 40 0.51 14.89 13.23
CA GLN A 40 -0.34 15.86 13.89
C GLN A 40 -0.20 17.23 13.18
N THR A 41 -1.33 17.77 12.73
CA THR A 41 -1.36 19.06 12.06
C THR A 41 -0.89 20.16 13.01
N PRO A 42 0.14 20.96 12.65
CA PRO A 42 0.68 22.00 13.53
C PRO A 42 -0.36 23.02 13.95
N GLY A 43 -0.43 23.31 15.24
CA GLY A 43 -1.34 24.30 15.83
C GLY A 43 -2.81 23.89 15.83
N VAL A 44 -3.12 22.63 15.66
CA VAL A 44 -4.49 22.07 15.70
C VAL A 44 -4.59 21.07 16.84
N ASP A 45 -5.57 21.23 17.72
CA ASP A 45 -5.96 20.21 18.67
C ASP A 45 -6.88 19.20 17.97
N VAL A 46 -6.27 18.16 17.37
CA VAL A 46 -7.00 17.14 16.61
C VAL A 46 -7.77 16.23 17.56
N PRO A 47 -9.10 16.08 17.42
CA PRO A 47 -9.91 15.33 18.38
C PRO A 47 -9.75 13.80 18.22
N TYR A 48 -8.53 13.28 18.35
CA TYR A 48 -8.23 11.85 18.21
C TYR A 48 -9.09 10.99 19.14
N CYS A 49 -9.32 11.46 20.39
CA CYS A 49 -10.11 10.72 21.37
C CYS A 49 -11.58 10.52 20.97
N SER A 50 -12.08 11.19 19.96
CA SER A 50 -13.44 10.94 19.42
C SER A 50 -13.51 9.60 18.67
N VAL A 51 -12.39 9.10 18.12
CA VAL A 51 -12.29 7.87 17.33
C VAL A 51 -11.41 6.82 18.01
N TYR A 52 -10.34 7.23 18.68
CA TYR A 52 -9.35 6.34 19.27
C TYR A 52 -9.43 6.33 20.81
N ASP A 53 -9.02 5.22 21.39
CA ASP A 53 -8.79 5.10 22.84
C ASP A 53 -7.38 5.61 23.24
N THR A 54 -7.08 5.60 24.51
CA THR A 54 -5.78 6.02 25.05
C THR A 54 -4.63 5.09 24.65
N GLU A 55 -4.92 3.92 24.08
CA GLU A 55 -3.93 3.03 23.49
C GLU A 55 -3.72 3.30 21.98
N GLY A 56 -4.42 4.26 21.41
CA GLY A 56 -4.40 4.56 19.97
C GLY A 56 -5.14 3.53 19.13
N ARG A 57 -6.04 2.73 19.74
CA ARG A 57 -6.89 1.79 19.04
C ARG A 57 -8.21 2.42 18.68
N GLU A 58 -8.72 2.10 17.51
CA GLU A 58 -10.00 2.63 17.07
C GLU A 58 -11.19 2.02 17.86
N LYS A 59 -12.13 2.87 18.22
CA LYS A 59 -13.39 2.49 18.87
C LYS A 59 -14.38 2.02 17.81
N MET A 60 -14.61 0.71 17.73
CA MET A 60 -15.44 0.08 16.69
C MET A 60 -16.72 -0.58 17.26
N GLY A 61 -16.95 -0.46 18.57
CA GLY A 61 -17.99 -1.21 19.30
C GLY A 61 -17.39 -2.36 20.11
N ALA A 62 -18.13 -2.84 21.08
CA ALA A 62 -17.60 -3.81 22.07
C ALA A 62 -17.32 -5.22 21.47
N ASP A 63 -17.96 -5.53 20.36
CA ASP A 63 -17.91 -6.82 19.68
C ASP A 63 -16.99 -6.84 18.45
N HIS A 64 -16.27 -5.74 18.17
CA HIS A 64 -15.36 -5.64 17.05
C HIS A 64 -13.94 -5.35 17.51
N GLN A 65 -13.07 -6.36 17.45
CA GLN A 65 -11.64 -6.25 17.80
C GLN A 65 -10.74 -5.99 16.58
N ARG A 66 -11.29 -6.09 15.38
CA ARG A 66 -10.64 -5.84 14.09
C ARG A 66 -11.62 -5.13 13.16
N ARG A 67 -11.07 -4.37 12.20
CA ARG A 67 -11.89 -3.80 11.14
C ARG A 67 -12.36 -4.88 10.19
N VAL A 68 -13.65 -4.80 9.84
CA VAL A 68 -14.22 -5.45 8.66
C VAL A 68 -14.66 -4.31 7.76
N ILE A 69 -13.84 -3.99 6.76
CA ILE A 69 -14.07 -2.89 5.82
C ILE A 69 -14.64 -3.47 4.55
N GLY A 70 -15.84 -3.08 4.15
CA GLY A 70 -16.45 -3.52 2.91
C GLY A 70 -16.54 -2.39 1.89
N TYR A 71 -16.09 -2.64 0.66
CA TYR A 71 -16.46 -1.77 -0.46
C TYR A 71 -17.88 -2.08 -0.89
N PHE A 72 -18.70 -1.03 -0.91
CA PHE A 72 -20.04 -1.05 -1.46
C PHE A 72 -20.04 -0.34 -2.81
N THR A 73 -20.28 -1.10 -3.88
CA THR A 73 -20.25 -0.63 -5.26
C THR A 73 -21.62 -0.14 -5.69
N GLY A 74 -21.73 1.13 -6.08
CA GLY A 74 -23.01 1.81 -6.37
C GLY A 74 -23.78 1.21 -7.55
N TRP A 75 -23.11 0.58 -8.49
CA TRP A 75 -23.68 0.07 -9.75
C TRP A 75 -24.43 -1.27 -9.65
N ARG A 76 -24.35 -1.99 -8.52
CA ARG A 76 -25.05 -3.28 -8.34
C ARG A 76 -26.54 -3.09 -8.01
N THR A 77 -27.23 -2.27 -8.78
CA THR A 77 -28.61 -1.85 -8.50
C THR A 77 -29.68 -2.86 -8.88
N GLY A 78 -29.35 -3.84 -9.75
CA GLY A 78 -30.33 -4.76 -10.32
C GLY A 78 -31.31 -4.14 -11.33
N LYS A 79 -31.12 -2.87 -11.71
CA LYS A 79 -31.97 -2.19 -12.71
C LYS A 79 -31.86 -2.79 -14.10
N ASP A 80 -30.76 -3.46 -14.40
CA ASP A 80 -30.51 -4.23 -15.62
C ASP A 80 -31.05 -5.66 -15.54
N GLY A 81 -31.62 -6.06 -14.40
CA GLY A 81 -32.15 -7.39 -14.12
C GLY A 81 -31.12 -8.40 -13.62
N THR A 82 -29.85 -7.98 -13.42
CA THR A 82 -28.87 -8.80 -12.71
C THR A 82 -29.20 -8.87 -11.22
N PRO A 83 -28.67 -9.88 -10.48
CA PRO A 83 -28.85 -9.92 -9.03
C PRO A 83 -28.37 -8.64 -8.36
N PRO A 84 -29.25 -7.92 -7.62
CA PRO A 84 -28.89 -6.68 -6.93
C PRO A 84 -28.09 -6.94 -5.66
N TYR A 85 -27.31 -5.92 -5.23
CA TYR A 85 -26.80 -5.80 -3.88
C TYR A 85 -26.98 -4.37 -3.42
N LEU A 86 -27.97 -4.16 -2.54
CA LEU A 86 -28.39 -2.84 -2.10
C LEU A 86 -27.84 -2.53 -0.70
N VAL A 87 -27.95 -1.29 -0.28
CA VAL A 87 -27.53 -0.87 1.06
C VAL A 87 -28.24 -1.67 2.16
N SER A 88 -29.47 -2.12 1.90
CA SER A 88 -30.22 -3.01 2.80
C SER A 88 -29.68 -4.44 2.90
N ASP A 89 -28.87 -4.89 1.93
CA ASP A 89 -28.28 -6.24 1.91
C ASP A 89 -26.96 -6.30 2.69
N ILE A 90 -26.38 -5.15 3.02
CA ILE A 90 -25.15 -5.07 3.80
C ILE A 90 -25.36 -5.70 5.19
N PRO A 91 -24.46 -6.59 5.65
CA PRO A 91 -24.53 -7.14 7.00
C PRO A 91 -24.00 -6.13 8.04
N TRP A 92 -24.81 -5.09 8.32
CA TRP A 92 -24.46 -3.92 9.12
C TRP A 92 -23.95 -4.24 10.53
N ASP A 93 -24.35 -5.37 11.09
CA ASP A 93 -23.89 -5.88 12.38
C ASP A 93 -22.55 -6.63 12.32
N LYS A 94 -22.02 -6.83 11.12
CA LYS A 94 -20.75 -7.56 10.87
C LYS A 94 -19.64 -6.68 10.34
N VAL A 95 -19.98 -5.50 9.82
CA VAL A 95 -19.00 -4.56 9.24
C VAL A 95 -18.72 -3.40 10.20
N THR A 96 -17.51 -2.87 10.15
CA THR A 96 -17.10 -1.69 10.93
C THR A 96 -17.01 -0.44 10.07
N HIS A 97 -16.67 -0.63 8.79
CA HIS A 97 -16.49 0.44 7.82
C HIS A 97 -17.11 0.04 6.49
N LEU A 98 -17.62 1.04 5.80
CA LEU A 98 -18.15 0.92 4.45
C LEU A 98 -17.50 1.99 3.58
N ASN A 99 -16.76 1.57 2.56
CA ASN A 99 -16.22 2.44 1.54
C ASN A 99 -17.19 2.46 0.36
N TYR A 100 -17.82 3.59 0.10
CA TYR A 100 -18.68 3.75 -1.08
C TYR A 100 -17.83 3.93 -2.33
N ALA A 101 -17.97 3.07 -3.29
CA ALA A 101 -17.25 3.11 -4.56
C ALA A 101 -18.20 3.53 -5.69
N PHE A 102 -17.97 4.64 -6.41
CA PHE A 102 -16.87 5.59 -6.20
C PHE A 102 -17.37 7.04 -6.33
N GLY A 103 -16.64 7.97 -5.72
CA GLY A 103 -16.56 9.32 -6.21
C GLY A 103 -15.37 9.46 -7.17
N HIS A 104 -15.37 10.49 -8.01
CA HIS A 104 -14.29 10.79 -8.93
C HIS A 104 -13.78 12.23 -8.76
N VAL A 105 -12.63 12.52 -9.37
CA VAL A 105 -12.08 13.86 -9.47
C VAL A 105 -12.53 14.48 -10.78
N GLY A 106 -13.40 15.48 -10.71
CA GLY A 106 -13.87 16.23 -11.88
C GLY A 106 -12.78 17.09 -12.54
N SER A 107 -13.07 17.61 -13.73
CA SER A 107 -12.16 18.49 -14.47
C SER A 107 -11.88 19.82 -13.75
N ASP A 108 -12.69 20.19 -12.76
CA ASP A 108 -12.49 21.35 -11.86
C ASP A 108 -11.67 21.02 -10.59
N ASN A 109 -11.07 19.84 -10.56
CA ASN A 109 -10.31 19.29 -9.43
C ASN A 109 -11.13 19.15 -8.14
N LYS A 110 -12.43 18.91 -8.24
CA LYS A 110 -13.28 18.66 -7.06
C LYS A 110 -13.81 17.23 -7.07
N ILE A 111 -14.17 16.75 -5.86
CA ILE A 111 -14.88 15.47 -5.74
C ILE A 111 -16.28 15.58 -6.32
N SER A 112 -16.68 14.57 -7.09
CA SER A 112 -18.00 14.47 -7.70
C SER A 112 -18.49 13.02 -7.66
N VAL A 113 -19.81 12.83 -7.76
CA VAL A 113 -20.50 11.56 -8.01
C VAL A 113 -21.43 11.68 -9.21
N GLY A 114 -21.15 12.62 -10.12
CA GLY A 114 -21.99 12.92 -11.27
C GLY A 114 -23.11 13.92 -10.98
N THR A 115 -23.96 14.15 -11.95
CA THR A 115 -25.05 15.11 -11.87
C THR A 115 -26.20 14.55 -11.01
N ASP A 116 -26.75 15.37 -10.12
CA ASP A 116 -27.89 15.02 -9.27
C ASP A 116 -29.17 14.92 -10.13
N ASN A 117 -29.54 13.70 -10.45
CA ASN A 117 -30.76 13.36 -11.21
C ASN A 117 -31.27 11.98 -10.79
N ASP A 118 -32.49 11.62 -11.18
CA ASP A 118 -33.16 10.38 -10.73
C ASP A 118 -32.44 9.07 -11.18
N LYS A 119 -31.40 9.14 -12.02
CA LYS A 119 -30.58 7.99 -12.42
C LYS A 119 -29.28 7.90 -11.64
N ASN A 120 -28.89 8.98 -10.97
CA ASN A 120 -27.66 9.01 -10.19
C ASN A 120 -27.76 8.03 -9.02
N GLU A 121 -26.85 7.05 -8.98
CA GLU A 121 -26.89 5.97 -7.99
C GLU A 121 -26.62 6.46 -6.57
N ALA A 122 -25.74 7.44 -6.45
CA ALA A 122 -25.33 8.00 -5.16
C ALA A 122 -26.42 8.87 -4.52
N THR A 123 -27.06 9.78 -5.31
CA THR A 123 -27.88 10.86 -4.77
C THR A 123 -29.34 10.89 -5.28
N GLY A 124 -29.66 10.16 -6.37
CA GLY A 124 -30.94 10.30 -7.07
C GLY A 124 -31.82 9.07 -7.14
N ILE A 125 -31.24 7.89 -7.29
CA ILE A 125 -31.95 6.62 -7.52
C ILE A 125 -32.87 6.26 -6.34
N SER A 126 -33.95 5.52 -6.64
CA SER A 126 -34.85 4.95 -5.62
C SER A 126 -35.23 3.51 -5.97
N PHE A 127 -35.68 2.76 -4.97
CA PHE A 127 -36.03 1.34 -5.06
C PHE A 127 -37.46 1.10 -4.57
N PRO A 128 -38.53 1.60 -5.26
CA PRO A 128 -39.91 1.45 -4.82
C PRO A 128 -40.29 -0.02 -4.69
N GLY A 129 -40.91 -0.36 -3.54
CA GLY A 129 -41.39 -1.72 -3.30
C GLY A 129 -40.36 -2.73 -2.90
N VAL A 130 -39.09 -2.32 -2.73
CA VAL A 130 -38.02 -3.18 -2.20
C VAL A 130 -37.93 -3.00 -0.69
N PRO A 131 -38.28 -4.04 0.11
CA PRO A 131 -38.23 -3.95 1.57
C PRO A 131 -36.85 -3.59 2.08
N GLY A 132 -36.75 -2.62 3.00
CA GLY A 132 -35.51 -2.14 3.58
C GLY A 132 -34.84 -1.03 2.75
N ALA A 133 -35.15 -0.90 1.46
CA ALA A 133 -34.59 0.14 0.59
C ALA A 133 -35.47 1.41 0.47
N GLU A 134 -36.41 1.60 1.43
CA GLU A 134 -37.20 2.83 1.52
C GLU A 134 -36.32 3.99 1.99
N LEU A 135 -36.37 5.10 1.25
CA LEU A 135 -35.65 6.32 1.56
C LEU A 135 -36.14 6.98 2.87
N ASP A 136 -35.24 7.61 3.60
CA ASP A 136 -35.54 8.52 4.70
C ASP A 136 -36.00 9.87 4.11
N PRO A 137 -37.28 10.24 4.24
CA PRO A 137 -37.80 11.47 3.63
C PRO A 137 -37.31 12.75 4.31
N SER A 138 -36.68 12.63 5.47
CA SER A 138 -36.11 13.79 6.20
C SER A 138 -34.79 14.28 5.59
N LEU A 139 -34.16 13.49 4.71
CA LEU A 139 -32.88 13.83 4.08
C LEU A 139 -33.12 14.57 2.75
N PRO A 140 -32.32 15.59 2.43
CA PRO A 140 -32.50 16.43 1.23
C PRO A 140 -31.97 15.77 -0.05
N TYR A 141 -31.50 14.53 0.00
CA TYR A 141 -30.99 13.74 -1.12
C TYR A 141 -31.56 12.32 -1.09
N LYS A 142 -31.59 11.66 -2.23
CA LYS A 142 -32.02 10.28 -2.43
C LYS A 142 -30.81 9.34 -2.56
N GLY A 143 -30.97 8.25 -3.30
CA GLY A 143 -29.90 7.33 -3.69
C GLY A 143 -29.29 6.54 -2.54
N HIS A 144 -28.16 5.95 -2.81
CA HIS A 144 -27.42 5.16 -1.82
C HIS A 144 -26.98 5.99 -0.62
N PHE A 145 -26.68 7.28 -0.78
CA PHE A 145 -26.28 8.14 0.33
C PHE A 145 -27.38 8.35 1.36
N ASN A 146 -28.64 8.45 0.89
CA ASN A 146 -29.77 8.49 1.78
C ASN A 146 -29.89 7.19 2.60
N LEU A 147 -29.81 6.04 1.93
CA LEU A 147 -29.88 4.74 2.60
C LEU A 147 -28.69 4.51 3.55
N LEU A 148 -27.47 4.86 3.16
CA LEU A 148 -26.30 4.78 4.04
C LEU A 148 -26.49 5.61 5.30
N THR A 149 -27.01 6.82 5.17
CA THR A 149 -27.29 7.70 6.31
C THR A 149 -28.42 7.15 7.18
N LYS A 150 -29.47 6.59 6.58
CA LYS A 150 -30.58 5.92 7.28
C LYS A 150 -30.08 4.75 8.13
N PHE A 151 -29.32 3.82 7.52
CA PHE A 151 -28.80 2.64 8.22
C PHE A 151 -27.74 3.00 9.26
N LYS A 152 -26.92 3.99 9.00
CA LYS A 152 -25.92 4.47 9.95
C LYS A 152 -26.53 5.02 11.24
N LYS A 153 -27.73 5.63 11.18
CA LYS A 153 -28.46 6.03 12.39
C LYS A 153 -28.85 4.82 13.25
N GLN A 154 -29.04 3.64 12.64
CA GLN A 154 -29.37 2.39 13.33
C GLN A 154 -28.12 1.66 13.81
N HIS A 155 -26.97 1.88 13.13
CA HIS A 155 -25.66 1.26 13.39
C HIS A 155 -24.57 2.33 13.63
N PRO A 156 -24.65 3.11 14.73
CA PRO A 156 -23.85 4.33 14.92
C PRO A 156 -22.33 4.07 15.04
N ASN A 157 -21.92 2.83 15.29
CA ASN A 157 -20.51 2.44 15.34
C ASN A 157 -19.91 2.21 13.95
N VAL A 158 -20.75 1.97 12.92
CA VAL A 158 -20.28 1.78 11.56
C VAL A 158 -19.90 3.12 10.93
N LYS A 159 -18.70 3.20 10.39
CA LYS A 159 -18.19 4.39 9.72
C LYS A 159 -18.35 4.24 8.22
N THR A 160 -18.81 5.30 7.56
CA THR A 160 -18.92 5.36 6.10
C THR A 160 -17.85 6.28 5.54
N MET A 161 -17.13 5.82 4.53
CA MET A 161 -16.10 6.56 3.82
C MET A 161 -16.54 6.77 2.37
N ILE A 162 -16.21 7.89 1.78
CA ILE A 162 -16.27 8.02 0.31
C ILE A 162 -14.94 7.59 -0.26
N SER A 163 -14.94 6.56 -1.10
CA SER A 163 -13.77 6.18 -1.89
C SER A 163 -13.76 6.94 -3.20
N VAL A 164 -12.60 7.48 -3.57
CA VAL A 164 -12.45 8.37 -4.73
C VAL A 164 -11.39 7.79 -5.66
N GLY A 165 -11.73 7.64 -6.93
CA GLY A 165 -10.85 7.13 -7.98
C GLY A 165 -11.17 5.71 -8.40
N GLY A 166 -10.26 4.78 -8.12
CA GLY A 166 -10.31 3.39 -8.58
C GLY A 166 -9.73 3.22 -9.98
N TRP A 167 -9.69 1.95 -10.45
CA TRP A 167 -9.03 1.55 -11.69
C TRP A 167 -9.42 2.38 -12.91
N THR A 168 -10.70 2.69 -13.06
CA THR A 168 -11.22 3.35 -14.27
C THR A 168 -11.25 4.87 -14.17
N GLU A 169 -11.13 5.46 -12.97
CA GLU A 169 -11.32 6.89 -12.75
C GLU A 169 -10.10 7.59 -12.12
N THR A 170 -8.94 6.96 -12.15
CA THR A 170 -7.68 7.56 -11.69
C THR A 170 -7.17 8.66 -12.62
N GLY A 171 -7.22 8.48 -13.95
CA GLY A 171 -6.69 9.45 -14.93
C GLY A 171 -7.76 10.25 -15.67
N GLY A 172 -9.01 10.12 -15.27
CA GLY A 172 -10.17 10.77 -15.83
C GLY A 172 -11.42 10.28 -15.12
N TYR A 173 -12.60 10.41 -15.72
CA TYR A 173 -13.85 9.88 -15.16
C TYR A 173 -14.86 9.59 -16.26
N PHE A 174 -15.96 8.90 -15.93
CA PHE A 174 -17.08 8.71 -16.84
C PHE A 174 -18.17 9.75 -16.57
N GLY A 175 -18.59 10.46 -17.63
CA GLY A 175 -19.70 11.40 -17.55
C GLY A 175 -21.06 10.67 -17.47
N ASP A 176 -22.13 11.42 -17.21
CA ASP A 176 -23.51 10.89 -17.14
C ASP A 176 -23.97 10.23 -18.46
N ASP A 177 -23.30 10.49 -19.57
CA ASP A 177 -23.53 9.86 -20.88
C ASP A 177 -22.76 8.54 -21.06
N GLY A 178 -22.05 8.09 -20.04
CA GLY A 178 -21.23 6.88 -20.04
C GLY A 178 -19.93 7.01 -20.85
N LYS A 179 -19.57 8.22 -21.29
CA LYS A 179 -18.32 8.43 -22.04
C LYS A 179 -17.20 8.88 -21.11
N ARG A 180 -16.00 8.42 -21.44
CA ARG A 180 -14.81 8.83 -20.69
C ARG A 180 -14.46 10.29 -20.96
N VAL A 181 -14.25 11.03 -19.88
CA VAL A 181 -13.70 12.39 -19.85
C VAL A 181 -12.23 12.28 -19.42
N ASN A 182 -11.32 12.64 -20.30
CA ASN A 182 -9.88 12.53 -20.10
C ASN A 182 -9.25 13.74 -19.36
N SER A 183 -10.06 14.65 -18.82
CA SER A 183 -9.64 15.75 -17.95
C SER A 183 -10.13 15.48 -16.54
N GLY A 184 -9.39 15.95 -15.52
CA GLY A 184 -9.62 15.56 -14.13
C GLY A 184 -8.77 14.35 -13.76
N GLY A 185 -9.22 13.59 -12.75
CA GLY A 185 -8.48 12.46 -12.20
C GLY A 185 -7.23 12.87 -11.41
N PHE A 186 -6.64 11.91 -10.72
CA PHE A 186 -5.53 12.16 -9.79
C PHE A 186 -4.23 12.59 -10.47
N TYR A 187 -3.93 12.07 -11.67
CA TYR A 187 -2.70 12.46 -12.37
C TYR A 187 -2.65 13.95 -12.71
N SER A 188 -3.79 14.54 -13.09
CA SER A 188 -3.90 15.97 -13.40
C SER A 188 -4.07 16.83 -12.14
N LEU A 189 -4.79 16.28 -11.15
CA LEU A 189 -4.96 16.89 -9.84
C LEU A 189 -3.64 17.13 -9.13
N THR A 190 -2.71 16.18 -9.17
CA THR A 190 -1.51 16.17 -8.33
C THR A 190 -0.28 16.76 -9.00
N VAL A 191 -0.19 16.70 -10.35
CA VAL A 191 1.00 17.12 -11.10
C VAL A 191 0.62 17.95 -12.31
N ASN A 192 1.22 19.15 -12.41
CA ASN A 192 1.11 20.04 -13.56
C ASN A 192 1.77 19.44 -14.83
N PRO A 193 1.47 20.00 -16.02
CA PRO A 193 2.12 19.57 -17.27
C PRO A 193 3.65 19.73 -17.27
N ASP A 194 4.20 20.69 -16.50
CA ASP A 194 5.64 20.95 -16.38
C ASP A 194 6.33 20.02 -15.35
N GLY A 195 5.59 19.11 -14.72
CA GLY A 195 6.08 18.18 -13.70
C GLY A 195 6.13 18.76 -12.29
N SER A 196 5.74 20.01 -12.08
CA SER A 196 5.61 20.57 -10.73
C SER A 196 4.37 20.04 -10.01
N VAL A 197 4.36 20.08 -8.68
CA VAL A 197 3.18 19.72 -7.87
C VAL A 197 2.06 20.74 -8.13
N ASN A 198 0.86 20.28 -8.43
CA ASN A 198 -0.33 21.11 -8.64
C ASN A 198 -1.01 21.41 -7.30
N GLN A 199 -0.40 22.27 -6.49
CA GLN A 199 -0.94 22.59 -5.16
C GLN A 199 -2.34 23.22 -5.23
N ALA A 200 -2.63 24.02 -6.25
CA ALA A 200 -3.95 24.65 -6.42
C ALA A 200 -5.06 23.60 -6.67
N GLY A 201 -4.78 22.60 -7.51
CA GLY A 201 -5.70 21.48 -7.73
C GLY A 201 -5.90 20.65 -6.45
N ILE A 202 -4.80 20.34 -5.76
CA ILE A 202 -4.83 19.62 -4.48
C ILE A 202 -5.68 20.35 -3.44
N ASP A 203 -5.51 21.67 -3.31
CA ASP A 203 -6.29 22.49 -2.37
C ASP A 203 -7.79 22.53 -2.73
N ALA A 204 -8.13 22.60 -4.02
CA ALA A 204 -9.51 22.56 -4.49
C ALA A 204 -10.17 21.21 -4.13
N PHE A 205 -9.47 20.10 -4.39
CA PHE A 205 -9.94 18.76 -4.04
C PHE A 205 -10.13 18.59 -2.53
N ALA A 206 -9.12 18.95 -1.75
CA ALA A 206 -9.17 18.78 -0.30
C ALA A 206 -10.29 19.63 0.35
N ASN A 207 -10.51 20.86 -0.10
CA ASN A 207 -11.61 21.68 0.38
C ASN A 207 -12.98 21.06 -0.01
N SER A 208 -13.15 20.67 -1.27
CA SER A 208 -14.40 20.06 -1.74
C SER A 208 -14.69 18.72 -1.05
N SER A 209 -13.64 17.94 -0.72
CA SER A 209 -13.78 16.69 0.03
C SER A 209 -14.31 16.94 1.44
N VAL A 210 -13.83 17.95 2.14
CA VAL A 210 -14.37 18.35 3.45
C VAL A 210 -15.83 18.73 3.35
N ASP A 211 -16.20 19.56 2.38
CA ASP A 211 -17.58 19.99 2.16
C ASP A 211 -18.49 18.79 1.83
N PHE A 212 -17.99 17.86 0.99
CA PHE A 212 -18.70 16.67 0.57
C PHE A 212 -19.00 15.73 1.75
N ILE A 213 -17.98 15.39 2.57
CA ILE A 213 -18.21 14.49 3.71
C ILE A 213 -19.13 15.10 4.75
N LYS A 214 -19.09 16.42 4.94
CA LYS A 214 -20.05 17.12 5.82
C LYS A 214 -21.47 17.10 5.27
N LYS A 215 -21.64 17.36 3.96
CA LYS A 215 -22.94 17.39 3.28
C LYS A 215 -23.65 16.04 3.38
N TYR A 216 -22.94 14.94 3.14
CA TYR A 216 -23.52 13.60 3.06
C TYR A 216 -23.30 12.75 4.31
N GLY A 217 -22.66 13.28 5.33
CA GLY A 217 -22.49 12.62 6.62
C GLY A 217 -21.47 11.48 6.62
N PHE A 218 -20.47 11.49 5.72
CA PHE A 218 -19.37 10.54 5.74
C PHE A 218 -18.40 10.80 6.91
N ASN A 219 -17.70 9.76 7.34
CA ASN A 219 -16.71 9.82 8.42
C ASN A 219 -15.31 10.18 7.91
N GLY A 220 -15.09 10.19 6.60
CA GLY A 220 -13.78 10.47 6.02
C GLY A 220 -13.73 10.17 4.53
N VAL A 221 -12.49 10.18 4.03
CA VAL A 221 -12.16 9.96 2.63
C VAL A 221 -11.20 8.76 2.51
N ASP A 222 -11.49 7.88 1.59
CA ASP A 222 -10.61 6.82 1.11
C ASP A 222 -10.09 7.21 -0.27
N VAL A 223 -8.79 7.14 -0.50
CA VAL A 223 -8.17 7.54 -1.78
C VAL A 223 -7.71 6.29 -2.51
N ASP A 224 -8.34 6.02 -3.64
CA ASP A 224 -8.03 4.91 -4.52
C ASP A 224 -7.32 5.40 -5.78
N TYR A 225 -6.04 5.73 -5.63
CA TYR A 225 -5.19 6.29 -6.68
C TYR A 225 -4.31 5.18 -7.30
N GLU A 226 -4.67 4.71 -8.49
CA GLU A 226 -4.06 3.55 -9.15
C GLU A 226 -3.27 3.93 -10.43
N TYR A 227 -1.97 4.34 -10.35
CA TYR A 227 -1.11 4.36 -9.17
C TYR A 227 -0.18 5.58 -9.18
N PRO A 228 0.13 6.20 -8.04
CA PRO A 228 1.11 7.30 -7.93
C PRO A 228 2.54 6.75 -7.93
N THR A 229 2.91 5.99 -8.95
CA THR A 229 4.18 5.29 -9.07
C THR A 229 5.04 5.84 -10.21
N SER A 230 6.35 5.78 -10.06
CA SER A 230 7.30 6.09 -11.14
C SER A 230 7.59 4.91 -12.06
N MET A 231 6.93 3.76 -11.86
CA MET A 231 6.99 2.64 -12.80
C MET A 231 6.34 3.03 -14.13
N LYS A 232 6.92 2.55 -15.23
CA LYS A 232 6.39 2.78 -16.55
C LYS A 232 5.21 1.84 -16.82
N ASP A 233 4.21 2.33 -17.58
CA ASP A 233 3.05 1.57 -18.01
C ASP A 233 2.31 0.90 -16.81
N ALA A 234 2.16 1.65 -15.71
CA ALA A 234 1.46 1.24 -14.51
C ALA A 234 0.04 1.82 -14.48
N GLY A 235 -0.88 1.11 -13.82
CA GLY A 235 -2.29 1.49 -13.75
C GLY A 235 -3.06 1.16 -15.02
N ASN A 236 -4.24 1.78 -15.17
CA ASN A 236 -5.12 1.53 -16.31
C ASN A 236 -4.44 1.91 -17.64
N PRO A 237 -4.43 1.02 -18.64
CA PRO A 237 -3.83 1.29 -19.95
C PRO A 237 -4.35 2.56 -20.64
N LEU A 238 -5.60 2.95 -20.42
CA LEU A 238 -6.17 4.20 -20.96
C LEU A 238 -5.45 5.45 -20.42
N ASP A 239 -4.80 5.35 -19.30
CA ASP A 239 -4.12 6.46 -18.61
C ASP A 239 -2.59 6.47 -18.83
N TRP A 240 -2.00 5.43 -19.44
CA TRP A 240 -0.54 5.28 -19.55
C TRP A 240 0.15 6.48 -20.19
N GLN A 241 -0.43 7.07 -21.22
CA GLN A 241 0.18 8.24 -21.86
C GLN A 241 0.31 9.40 -20.85
N LEU A 242 -0.73 9.66 -20.09
CA LEU A 242 -0.79 10.72 -19.06
C LEU A 242 0.13 10.38 -17.87
N ALA A 243 0.02 9.17 -17.34
CA ALA A 243 0.79 8.71 -16.19
C ALA A 243 2.31 8.69 -16.49
N ASN A 244 2.72 8.12 -17.62
CA ASN A 244 4.12 8.07 -18.05
C ASN A 244 4.75 9.47 -18.22
N GLY A 245 3.98 10.43 -18.71
CA GLY A 245 4.43 11.82 -18.84
C GLY A 245 4.71 12.51 -17.52
N LYS A 246 4.09 12.04 -16.44
CA LYS A 246 4.17 12.66 -15.10
C LYS A 246 4.91 11.80 -14.06
N ARG A 247 5.31 10.56 -14.40
CA ARG A 247 5.76 9.54 -13.45
C ARG A 247 6.91 9.97 -12.51
N ALA A 248 7.78 10.89 -12.96
CA ALA A 248 8.87 11.41 -12.13
C ALA A 248 8.39 12.26 -10.93
N SER A 249 7.16 12.72 -10.94
CA SER A 249 6.60 13.62 -9.93
C SER A 249 5.38 13.05 -9.21
N LEU A 250 4.87 11.88 -9.61
CA LEU A 250 3.62 11.33 -9.06
C LEU A 250 3.73 11.07 -7.56
N ALA A 251 4.82 10.48 -7.08
CA ALA A 251 5.03 10.23 -5.65
C ALA A 251 5.06 11.53 -4.83
N LYS A 252 5.69 12.59 -5.35
CA LYS A 252 5.73 13.91 -4.72
C LYS A 252 4.35 14.56 -4.68
N GLY A 253 3.62 14.50 -5.82
CA GLY A 253 2.25 14.99 -5.91
C GLY A 253 1.32 14.26 -4.94
N TYR A 254 1.49 12.94 -4.82
CA TYR A 254 0.73 12.12 -3.89
C TYR A 254 1.02 12.47 -2.42
N ALA A 255 2.29 12.70 -2.09
CA ALA A 255 2.66 13.14 -0.74
C ALA A 255 2.05 14.51 -0.38
N ALA A 256 2.04 15.45 -1.33
CA ALA A 256 1.40 16.76 -1.16
C ALA A 256 -0.13 16.62 -0.99
N LEU A 257 -0.77 15.77 -1.79
CA LEU A 257 -2.21 15.48 -1.69
C LEU A 257 -2.57 14.94 -0.30
N MET A 258 -1.88 13.89 0.15
CA MET A 258 -2.21 13.23 1.41
C MET A 258 -1.96 14.14 2.63
N LYS A 259 -0.86 14.92 2.60
CA LYS A 259 -0.60 15.93 3.62
C LYS A 259 -1.70 17.00 3.67
N THR A 260 -2.07 17.54 2.53
CA THR A 260 -3.09 18.61 2.44
C THR A 260 -4.46 18.08 2.89
N LEU A 261 -4.87 16.88 2.44
CA LEU A 261 -6.11 16.25 2.90
C LEU A 261 -6.11 16.07 4.42
N ARG A 262 -5.03 15.53 5.01
CA ARG A 262 -4.94 15.36 6.46
C ARG A 262 -5.07 16.69 7.20
N GLU A 263 -4.36 17.71 6.77
CA GLU A 263 -4.41 19.04 7.41
C GLU A 263 -5.80 19.69 7.32
N LYS A 264 -6.50 19.55 6.17
CA LYS A 264 -7.86 20.08 5.99
C LYS A 264 -8.87 19.29 6.83
N LEU A 265 -8.78 17.95 6.85
CA LEU A 265 -9.64 17.08 7.66
C LEU A 265 -9.43 17.34 9.17
N ASP A 266 -8.20 17.54 9.62
CA ASP A 266 -7.88 17.85 11.03
C ASP A 266 -8.48 19.20 11.46
N ARG A 267 -8.33 20.24 10.64
CA ARG A 267 -8.92 21.57 10.92
C ARG A 267 -10.44 21.52 10.95
N ALA A 268 -11.04 20.82 9.98
CA ALA A 268 -12.49 20.61 9.96
C ALA A 268 -12.96 19.80 11.17
N GLY A 269 -12.22 18.75 11.52
CA GLY A 269 -12.52 17.89 12.66
C GLY A 269 -12.41 18.63 14.00
N ALA A 270 -11.39 19.47 14.18
CA ALA A 270 -11.26 20.32 15.36
C ALA A 270 -12.44 21.26 15.53
N ALA A 271 -12.94 21.84 14.42
CA ALA A 271 -14.15 22.70 14.44
C ALA A 271 -15.42 21.91 14.75
N ASP A 272 -15.52 20.64 14.31
CA ASP A 272 -16.71 19.79 14.48
C ASP A 272 -16.63 18.89 15.73
N GLY A 273 -15.54 18.94 16.49
CA GLY A 273 -15.33 18.13 17.70
C GLY A 273 -15.18 16.62 17.42
N LYS A 274 -14.77 16.23 16.20
CA LYS A 274 -14.57 14.83 15.80
C LYS A 274 -13.36 14.67 14.87
N HIS A 275 -12.73 13.48 14.92
CA HIS A 275 -11.67 13.12 13.99
C HIS A 275 -12.25 12.55 12.70
N TYR A 276 -11.88 13.10 11.55
CA TYR A 276 -12.21 12.56 10.23
C TYR A 276 -11.13 11.61 9.75
N LEU A 277 -11.53 10.44 9.28
CA LEU A 277 -10.62 9.40 8.81
C LEU A 277 -10.06 9.71 7.42
N LEU A 278 -8.83 9.27 7.19
CA LEU A 278 -8.17 9.29 5.89
C LEU A 278 -7.50 7.94 5.66
N SER A 279 -7.93 7.22 4.63
CA SER A 279 -7.35 5.94 4.23
C SER A 279 -6.98 5.94 2.75
N VAL A 280 -6.27 4.92 2.34
CA VAL A 280 -5.94 4.67 0.94
C VAL A 280 -6.12 3.20 0.61
N ALA A 281 -6.48 2.89 -0.64
CA ALA A 281 -6.25 1.60 -1.25
C ALA A 281 -4.82 1.59 -1.84
N ALA A 282 -3.98 0.70 -1.35
CA ALA A 282 -2.56 0.65 -1.71
C ALA A 282 -2.22 -0.63 -2.47
N PRO A 283 -1.33 -0.57 -3.48
CA PRO A 283 -0.93 -1.78 -4.21
C PRO A 283 -0.18 -2.76 -3.31
N SER A 284 -0.29 -4.04 -3.65
CA SER A 284 0.38 -5.15 -2.96
C SER A 284 1.68 -5.59 -3.65
N SER A 285 1.82 -5.32 -4.94
CA SER A 285 2.96 -5.78 -5.74
C SER A 285 4.24 -5.00 -5.45
N GLY A 286 5.33 -5.69 -5.18
CA GLY A 286 6.67 -5.09 -5.06
C GLY A 286 7.12 -4.37 -6.34
N TYR A 287 6.59 -4.75 -7.49
CA TYR A 287 6.80 -4.04 -8.75
C TYR A 287 6.31 -2.59 -8.66
N LEU A 288 5.04 -2.37 -8.29
CA LEU A 288 4.44 -1.04 -8.19
C LEU A 288 5.06 -0.22 -7.04
N LEU A 289 5.24 -0.86 -5.87
CA LEU A 289 5.79 -0.22 -4.67
C LEU A 289 7.23 0.25 -4.85
N ARG A 290 8.01 -0.35 -5.75
CA ARG A 290 9.36 0.13 -6.10
C ARG A 290 9.35 1.56 -6.63
N GLY A 291 8.34 1.94 -7.39
CA GLY A 291 8.18 3.28 -7.94
C GLY A 291 7.46 4.26 -7.02
N MET A 292 6.97 3.82 -5.87
CA MET A 292 6.29 4.67 -4.86
C MET A 292 7.25 5.14 -3.76
N GLU A 293 8.56 5.16 -4.08
CA GLU A 293 9.64 5.55 -3.17
C GLU A 293 9.61 4.68 -1.89
N THR A 294 9.56 5.29 -0.70
CA THR A 294 9.42 4.58 0.59
C THR A 294 8.01 4.78 1.19
N PHE A 295 7.00 5.02 0.37
CA PHE A 295 5.62 5.23 0.81
C PHE A 295 5.51 6.26 1.96
N GLN A 296 6.12 7.42 1.77
CA GLN A 296 6.29 8.44 2.83
C GLN A 296 4.97 9.04 3.33
N ILE A 297 3.85 8.68 2.72
CA ILE A 297 2.50 9.15 3.10
C ILE A 297 1.90 8.40 4.30
N ALA A 298 2.48 7.29 4.72
CA ALA A 298 1.94 6.44 5.79
C ALA A 298 1.60 7.21 7.08
N GLN A 299 2.34 8.27 7.37
CA GLN A 299 2.11 9.12 8.54
C GLN A 299 0.78 9.90 8.50
N TYR A 300 0.25 10.20 7.30
CA TYR A 300 -0.98 11.00 7.15
C TYR A 300 -2.26 10.17 7.24
N LEU A 301 -2.14 8.84 7.18
CA LEU A 301 -3.27 7.91 7.11
C LEU A 301 -3.74 7.48 8.51
N ASP A 302 -5.01 7.25 8.67
CA ASP A 302 -5.55 6.50 9.80
C ASP A 302 -5.20 5.01 9.65
N TYR A 303 -5.36 4.47 8.45
CA TYR A 303 -4.97 3.09 8.10
C TYR A 303 -4.77 2.96 6.59
N VAL A 304 -4.08 1.90 6.20
CA VAL A 304 -3.93 1.47 4.81
C VAL A 304 -4.78 0.23 4.56
N ASN A 305 -5.46 0.20 3.41
CA ASN A 305 -6.14 -0.96 2.85
C ASN A 305 -5.26 -1.53 1.74
N ILE A 306 -4.64 -2.67 1.99
CA ILE A 306 -3.77 -3.30 0.98
C ILE A 306 -4.66 -4.03 -0.02
N MET A 307 -4.55 -3.70 -1.30
CA MET A 307 -5.15 -4.46 -2.40
C MET A 307 -4.34 -5.75 -2.64
N SER A 308 -4.33 -6.66 -1.67
CA SER A 308 -3.62 -7.94 -1.70
C SER A 308 -4.36 -8.99 -2.53
N TYR A 309 -4.81 -8.56 -3.69
CA TYR A 309 -5.46 -9.31 -4.74
C TYR A 309 -5.02 -8.79 -6.10
N ASP A 310 -5.54 -9.35 -7.18
CA ASP A 310 -5.07 -9.11 -8.54
C ASP A 310 -3.57 -9.37 -8.68
N LEU A 311 -3.06 -10.37 -7.93
CA LEU A 311 -1.66 -10.74 -7.98
C LEU A 311 -1.34 -11.53 -9.25
N HIS A 312 -2.31 -12.29 -9.79
CA HIS A 312 -2.27 -12.96 -11.08
C HIS A 312 -3.59 -12.80 -11.83
N GLY A 313 -3.51 -12.62 -13.13
CA GLY A 313 -4.65 -12.48 -14.03
C GLY A 313 -4.22 -12.49 -15.50
N ALA A 314 -5.18 -12.28 -16.40
CA ALA A 314 -4.97 -12.39 -17.84
C ALA A 314 -4.05 -11.31 -18.45
N TRP A 315 -3.48 -10.39 -17.68
CA TRP A 315 -2.44 -9.46 -18.11
C TRP A 315 -1.08 -10.13 -18.30
N ASN A 316 -0.87 -11.33 -17.77
CA ASN A 316 0.30 -12.14 -18.08
C ASN A 316 -0.08 -13.61 -18.32
N LYS A 317 0.87 -14.41 -18.87
CA LYS A 317 0.64 -15.79 -19.28
C LYS A 317 0.80 -16.82 -18.16
N TYR A 318 1.33 -16.43 -17.00
CA TYR A 318 1.57 -17.35 -15.90
C TYR A 318 0.33 -17.47 -15.04
N VAL A 319 -0.17 -18.73 -14.91
CA VAL A 319 -1.39 -19.01 -14.14
C VAL A 319 -1.05 -19.07 -12.66
N GLY A 320 -1.68 -18.25 -11.87
CA GLY A 320 -1.48 -18.19 -10.42
C GLY A 320 -2.71 -17.70 -9.65
N PRO A 321 -2.64 -17.72 -8.31
CA PRO A 321 -3.75 -17.27 -7.47
C PRO A 321 -3.98 -15.77 -7.54
N ASN A 322 -5.24 -15.35 -7.52
CA ASN A 322 -5.64 -13.96 -7.39
C ASN A 322 -5.07 -13.30 -6.12
N ALA A 323 -5.07 -14.04 -5.00
CA ALA A 323 -4.76 -13.48 -3.68
C ALA A 323 -4.12 -14.52 -2.76
N SER A 324 -2.91 -15.00 -3.11
CA SER A 324 -2.15 -15.89 -2.21
C SER A 324 -1.78 -15.16 -0.92
N LEU A 325 -1.90 -15.86 0.23
CA LEU A 325 -1.42 -15.33 1.50
C LEU A 325 0.11 -15.35 1.57
N PHE A 326 0.72 -16.45 1.14
CA PHE A 326 2.17 -16.69 1.20
C PHE A 326 2.72 -17.00 -0.19
N ASP A 327 4.03 -17.01 -0.30
CA ASP A 327 4.78 -17.51 -1.43
C ASP A 327 5.11 -19.02 -1.26
N ASP A 328 5.22 -19.77 -2.37
CA ASP A 328 5.70 -21.16 -2.35
C ASP A 328 7.02 -21.34 -3.12
N GLY A 329 7.62 -20.28 -3.60
CA GLY A 329 8.87 -20.26 -4.36
C GLY A 329 8.73 -20.79 -5.81
N LYS A 330 7.49 -20.91 -6.32
CA LYS A 330 7.21 -21.50 -7.64
C LYS A 330 6.46 -20.58 -8.58
N ASP A 331 6.23 -19.34 -8.18
CA ASP A 331 5.56 -18.35 -9.00
C ASP A 331 6.28 -18.18 -10.34
N GLY A 332 5.58 -18.50 -11.43
CA GLY A 332 6.13 -18.48 -12.78
C GLY A 332 6.49 -17.07 -13.26
N GLU A 333 5.79 -16.05 -12.81
CA GLU A 333 6.06 -14.64 -13.13
C GLU A 333 7.34 -14.17 -12.44
N LEU A 334 7.46 -14.42 -11.13
CA LEU A 334 8.65 -14.09 -10.36
C LEU A 334 9.88 -14.89 -10.81
N ALA A 335 9.70 -16.15 -11.19
CA ALA A 335 10.77 -16.97 -11.75
C ALA A 335 11.25 -16.44 -13.10
N ALA A 336 10.33 -16.06 -14.00
CA ALA A 336 10.66 -15.47 -15.29
C ALA A 336 11.37 -14.12 -15.17
N ALA A 337 11.03 -13.34 -14.14
CA ALA A 337 11.72 -12.11 -13.78
C ALA A 337 13.04 -12.33 -13.00
N ASN A 338 13.45 -13.58 -12.81
CA ASN A 338 14.62 -13.99 -12.04
C ASN A 338 14.65 -13.47 -10.58
N VAL A 339 13.47 -13.30 -9.97
CA VAL A 339 13.38 -12.81 -8.58
C VAL A 339 14.02 -13.80 -7.62
N TYR A 340 13.68 -15.08 -7.74
CA TYR A 340 14.23 -16.13 -6.87
C TYR A 340 15.72 -16.39 -7.10
N GLY A 341 16.21 -16.20 -8.32
CA GLY A 341 17.62 -16.42 -8.68
C GLY A 341 18.53 -15.23 -8.38
N THR A 342 17.99 -14.04 -8.13
CA THR A 342 18.77 -12.84 -7.81
C THR A 342 19.19 -12.88 -6.34
N GLY A 343 20.48 -13.16 -6.09
CA GLY A 343 21.02 -13.32 -4.73
C GLY A 343 20.75 -12.14 -3.79
N GLN A 344 20.73 -10.93 -4.33
CA GLN A 344 20.44 -9.70 -3.57
C GLN A 344 18.99 -9.64 -3.07
N TYR A 345 18.05 -10.37 -3.67
CA TYR A 345 16.66 -10.46 -3.21
C TYR A 345 16.47 -11.52 -2.12
N GLY A 346 17.50 -12.33 -1.83
CA GLY A 346 17.44 -13.35 -0.80
C GLY A 346 16.40 -14.46 -1.05
N GLY A 347 15.94 -14.61 -2.30
CA GLY A 347 14.88 -15.55 -2.67
C GLY A 347 13.47 -15.13 -2.26
N ILE A 348 13.26 -13.88 -1.88
CA ILE A 348 11.96 -13.36 -1.41
C ILE A 348 11.04 -13.09 -2.61
N GLY A 349 9.91 -13.81 -2.68
CA GLY A 349 8.81 -13.53 -3.61
C GLY A 349 7.84 -12.48 -3.06
N TYR A 350 7.44 -11.52 -3.89
CA TYR A 350 6.69 -10.34 -3.46
C TYR A 350 5.25 -10.27 -4.02
N LEU A 351 4.72 -11.35 -4.61
CA LEU A 351 3.34 -11.41 -5.08
C LEU A 351 2.47 -12.21 -4.09
N ASN A 352 2.39 -11.75 -2.86
CA ASN A 352 1.56 -12.35 -1.81
C ASN A 352 1.21 -11.32 -0.71
N ALA A 353 0.14 -11.60 0.04
CA ALA A 353 -0.38 -10.69 1.06
C ALA A 353 0.56 -10.53 2.26
N ASP A 354 1.28 -11.58 2.66
CA ASP A 354 2.24 -11.54 3.76
C ASP A 354 3.38 -10.57 3.47
N TRP A 355 3.96 -10.64 2.25
CA TRP A 355 5.02 -9.73 1.86
C TRP A 355 4.56 -8.27 1.91
N SER A 356 3.39 -7.97 1.38
CA SER A 356 2.87 -6.60 1.39
C SER A 356 2.48 -6.12 2.78
N TYR A 357 1.94 -6.98 3.65
CA TYR A 357 1.74 -6.66 5.05
C TYR A 357 3.07 -6.25 5.72
N HIS A 358 4.13 -7.03 5.53
CA HIS A 358 5.46 -6.74 6.08
C HIS A 358 6.05 -5.45 5.50
N TYR A 359 5.81 -5.14 4.22
CA TYR A 359 6.20 -3.86 3.63
C TYR A 359 5.62 -2.68 4.42
N PHE A 360 4.30 -2.63 4.61
CA PHE A 360 3.64 -1.53 5.33
C PHE A 360 3.96 -1.54 6.82
N ARG A 361 4.20 -2.72 7.40
CA ARG A 361 4.57 -2.87 8.81
C ARG A 361 5.88 -2.16 9.15
N GLY A 362 6.73 -1.91 8.16
CA GLY A 362 7.96 -1.14 8.30
C GLY A 362 7.75 0.31 8.76
N SER A 363 6.62 0.93 8.40
CA SER A 363 6.35 2.36 8.68
C SER A 363 5.22 2.60 9.67
N MET A 364 4.38 1.60 9.95
CA MET A 364 3.20 1.79 10.80
C MET A 364 2.91 0.59 11.70
N PRO A 365 2.15 0.78 12.80
CA PRO A 365 1.68 -0.33 13.62
C PRO A 365 0.83 -1.32 12.82
N GLY A 366 0.86 -2.60 13.17
CA GLY A 366 -0.01 -3.61 12.56
C GLY A 366 -1.47 -3.22 12.56
N GLY A 367 -1.94 -2.59 13.64
CA GLY A 367 -3.32 -2.13 13.78
C GLY A 367 -3.77 -1.04 12.80
N ARG A 368 -2.86 -0.44 12.04
CA ARG A 368 -3.18 0.53 10.97
C ARG A 368 -3.08 -0.08 9.57
N ILE A 369 -2.98 -1.42 9.48
CA ILE A 369 -2.86 -2.16 8.22
C ILE A 369 -4.03 -3.13 8.11
N ASN A 370 -4.78 -3.08 7.00
CA ASN A 370 -5.85 -4.01 6.70
C ASN A 370 -5.48 -4.82 5.45
N VAL A 371 -5.66 -6.14 5.53
CA VAL A 371 -5.36 -7.08 4.45
C VAL A 371 -6.56 -7.17 3.51
N GLY A 372 -6.34 -7.04 2.20
CA GLY A 372 -7.37 -7.14 1.18
C GLY A 372 -7.77 -8.58 0.90
N LEU A 373 -9.07 -8.81 0.76
CA LEU A 373 -9.66 -10.08 0.33
C LEU A 373 -10.59 -9.84 -0.87
N PRO A 374 -10.39 -10.57 -1.99
CA PRO A 374 -11.27 -10.46 -3.13
C PRO A 374 -12.49 -11.39 -2.95
N TYR A 375 -13.69 -10.85 -3.12
CA TYR A 375 -14.89 -11.69 -3.26
C TYR A 375 -15.25 -11.90 -4.73
N TYR A 376 -14.22 -12.03 -5.55
CA TYR A 376 -14.32 -12.32 -6.98
C TYR A 376 -13.16 -13.19 -7.46
N THR A 377 -13.37 -13.89 -8.58
CA THR A 377 -12.34 -14.73 -9.22
C THR A 377 -11.49 -13.95 -10.21
N ARG A 378 -10.28 -14.46 -10.46
CA ARG A 378 -9.51 -14.22 -11.70
C ARG A 378 -9.29 -15.57 -12.36
N GLY A 379 -9.33 -15.62 -13.69
CA GLY A 379 -9.27 -16.92 -14.35
C GLY A 379 -8.68 -16.90 -15.74
N PHE A 380 -8.25 -18.10 -16.14
CA PHE A 380 -7.61 -18.39 -17.41
C PHE A 380 -8.31 -19.55 -18.09
N LYS A 381 -8.31 -19.56 -19.42
CA LYS A 381 -8.71 -20.70 -20.27
C LYS A 381 -7.50 -21.22 -21.07
N ASN A 382 -7.67 -22.37 -21.72
CA ASN A 382 -6.62 -23.02 -22.52
C ASN A 382 -5.32 -23.22 -21.71
N VAL A 383 -5.46 -23.45 -20.41
CA VAL A 383 -4.32 -23.64 -19.51
C VAL A 383 -3.57 -24.92 -19.83
N THR A 384 -2.26 -24.83 -19.93
CA THR A 384 -1.37 -25.96 -20.17
C THR A 384 -0.36 -26.10 -19.01
N GLY A 385 -0.12 -27.36 -18.59
CA GLY A 385 0.81 -27.64 -17.50
C GLY A 385 0.29 -27.25 -16.11
N GLY A 386 1.20 -27.22 -15.15
CA GLY A 386 0.87 -26.99 -13.75
C GLY A 386 0.17 -28.17 -13.06
N THR A 387 -0.22 -27.97 -11.79
CA THR A 387 -1.00 -28.95 -11.02
C THR A 387 -2.45 -28.50 -11.00
N ASN A 388 -3.33 -29.17 -11.77
CA ASN A 388 -4.72 -28.71 -11.98
C ASN A 388 -4.74 -27.22 -12.38
N GLY A 389 -3.87 -26.84 -13.31
CA GLY A 389 -3.72 -25.48 -13.81
C GLY A 389 -2.81 -24.57 -13.00
N LEU A 390 -2.68 -24.76 -11.68
CA LEU A 390 -1.82 -23.91 -10.83
C LEU A 390 -0.36 -23.98 -11.26
N TRP A 391 0.27 -22.83 -11.48
CA TRP A 391 1.61 -22.65 -12.02
C TRP A 391 1.79 -23.19 -13.46
N GLY A 392 0.67 -23.32 -14.18
CA GLY A 392 0.67 -23.54 -15.62
C GLY A 392 0.84 -22.25 -16.41
N THR A 393 0.60 -22.34 -17.72
CA THR A 393 0.61 -21.18 -18.62
C THR A 393 -0.64 -21.16 -19.49
N ALA A 394 -1.11 -19.95 -19.77
CA ALA A 394 -2.19 -19.68 -20.73
C ALA A 394 -1.80 -18.43 -21.51
N SER A 395 -1.50 -18.58 -22.82
CA SER A 395 -1.08 -17.46 -23.66
C SER A 395 -2.16 -17.12 -24.66
N ALA A 396 -2.62 -15.90 -24.70
CA ALA A 396 -3.49 -15.40 -25.76
C ALA A 396 -2.72 -15.24 -27.07
N THR A 397 -3.39 -15.44 -28.18
CA THR A 397 -2.83 -15.16 -29.53
C THR A 397 -2.74 -13.67 -29.82
N THR A 398 -3.63 -12.89 -29.23
CA THR A 398 -3.67 -11.42 -29.33
C THR A 398 -4.07 -10.84 -27.99
N CYS A 399 -3.35 -9.81 -27.55
CA CYS A 399 -3.74 -9.07 -26.35
C CYS A 399 -4.89 -8.09 -26.63
N PRO A 400 -5.67 -7.71 -25.59
CA PRO A 400 -6.73 -6.72 -25.75
C PRO A 400 -6.22 -5.44 -26.41
N VAL A 401 -6.99 -4.90 -27.34
CA VAL A 401 -6.67 -3.64 -28.02
C VAL A 401 -6.67 -2.51 -26.98
N GLY A 402 -5.67 -1.64 -27.06
CA GLY A 402 -5.50 -0.54 -26.12
C GLY A 402 -4.75 -0.90 -24.82
N ALA A 403 -4.53 -2.19 -24.57
CA ALA A 403 -3.79 -2.61 -23.37
C ALA A 403 -2.27 -2.40 -23.46
N GLY A 404 -1.73 -2.05 -24.62
CA GLY A 404 -0.28 -1.84 -24.81
C GLY A 404 0.59 -3.08 -24.56
N LEU A 405 -0.03 -4.20 -24.21
CA LEU A 405 0.64 -5.46 -23.89
C LEU A 405 1.05 -6.17 -25.17
N THR A 406 2.31 -6.62 -25.23
CA THR A 406 2.85 -7.44 -26.33
C THR A 406 2.72 -8.93 -26.09
N SER A 407 2.48 -9.34 -24.83
CA SER A 407 2.21 -10.71 -24.40
C SER A 407 1.26 -10.67 -23.21
N CYS A 408 0.25 -11.52 -23.24
CA CYS A 408 -0.79 -11.59 -22.21
C CYS A 408 -1.30 -13.02 -22.05
N GLY A 409 -2.01 -13.25 -20.96
CA GLY A 409 -2.69 -14.51 -20.70
C GLY A 409 -3.98 -14.66 -21.50
N ASP A 410 -4.45 -15.88 -21.64
CA ASP A 410 -5.73 -16.19 -22.25
C ASP A 410 -6.80 -16.27 -21.14
N GLY A 411 -7.44 -15.11 -20.88
CA GLY A 411 -8.46 -14.99 -19.84
C GLY A 411 -9.71 -15.82 -20.12
N ALA A 412 -10.33 -16.35 -19.08
CA ALA A 412 -11.60 -17.05 -19.17
C ALA A 412 -12.73 -16.09 -19.58
N VAL A 413 -13.74 -16.62 -20.27
CA VAL A 413 -14.85 -15.86 -20.88
C VAL A 413 -16.19 -16.56 -20.68
N GLY A 414 -17.29 -15.85 -21.00
CA GLY A 414 -18.66 -16.38 -20.95
C GLY A 414 -19.09 -16.76 -19.54
N ILE A 415 -19.56 -18.00 -19.32
CA ILE A 415 -19.98 -18.46 -18.00
C ILE A 415 -18.86 -18.41 -16.94
N ASP A 416 -17.60 -18.36 -17.35
CA ASP A 416 -16.45 -18.24 -16.47
C ASP A 416 -16.02 -16.78 -16.20
N ASN A 417 -16.84 -15.80 -16.62
CA ASN A 417 -16.47 -14.36 -16.58
C ASN A 417 -17.71 -13.44 -16.54
N ILE A 418 -18.68 -13.73 -15.68
CA ILE A 418 -19.95 -12.98 -15.69
C ILE A 418 -19.82 -11.53 -15.17
N TRP A 419 -18.77 -11.22 -14.41
CA TRP A 419 -18.42 -9.85 -13.98
C TRP A 419 -17.31 -9.28 -14.87
N ASN A 420 -17.53 -9.32 -16.18
CA ASN A 420 -16.56 -8.79 -17.14
C ASN A 420 -16.71 -7.30 -17.35
N ASP A 421 -15.60 -6.63 -17.62
CA ASP A 421 -15.59 -5.34 -18.27
C ASP A 421 -15.83 -5.51 -19.77
N LYS A 422 -16.29 -4.43 -20.43
CA LYS A 422 -16.47 -4.41 -21.87
C LYS A 422 -15.54 -3.38 -22.49
N ASP A 423 -15.00 -3.71 -23.66
CA ASP A 423 -14.26 -2.77 -24.48
C ASP A 423 -15.21 -1.73 -25.15
N ASP A 424 -14.65 -0.74 -25.86
CA ASP A 424 -15.41 0.32 -26.52
C ASP A 424 -16.38 -0.20 -27.58
N ALA A 425 -16.21 -1.43 -28.07
CA ALA A 425 -17.10 -2.12 -28.99
C ALA A 425 -18.19 -2.93 -28.25
N GLY A 426 -18.23 -2.89 -26.94
CA GLY A 426 -19.15 -3.67 -26.11
C GLY A 426 -18.79 -5.16 -26.02
N LYS A 427 -17.59 -5.55 -26.45
CA LYS A 427 -17.11 -6.92 -26.37
C LYS A 427 -16.54 -7.20 -24.99
N GLU A 428 -16.80 -8.40 -24.48
CA GLU A 428 -16.30 -8.92 -23.21
C GLU A 428 -14.76 -8.87 -23.13
N SER A 429 -14.25 -8.31 -22.03
CA SER A 429 -12.83 -8.36 -21.67
C SER A 429 -12.53 -9.69 -20.95
N PRO A 430 -11.65 -10.53 -21.49
CA PRO A 430 -11.34 -11.83 -20.90
C PRO A 430 -10.55 -11.67 -19.59
N ALA A 431 -11.16 -12.01 -18.46
CA ALA A 431 -10.55 -11.85 -17.14
C ALA A 431 -10.84 -13.01 -16.17
N GLY A 432 -11.82 -13.85 -16.48
CA GLY A 432 -12.30 -14.87 -15.54
C GLY A 432 -12.83 -14.27 -14.24
N SER A 433 -13.47 -13.10 -14.33
CA SER A 433 -14.00 -12.39 -13.18
C SER A 433 -15.43 -12.83 -12.88
N ASN A 434 -15.65 -13.39 -11.72
CA ASN A 434 -16.95 -13.84 -11.23
C ASN A 434 -17.09 -13.54 -9.75
N PRO A 435 -18.30 -13.20 -9.25
CA PRO A 435 -18.53 -13.15 -7.82
C PRO A 435 -18.43 -14.54 -7.19
N MET A 436 -18.15 -14.61 -5.89
CA MET A 436 -18.00 -15.90 -5.21
C MET A 436 -19.30 -16.71 -5.22
N TRP A 437 -20.49 -16.08 -5.19
CA TRP A 437 -21.76 -16.82 -5.33
C TRP A 437 -21.88 -17.54 -6.67
N HIS A 438 -21.32 -16.99 -7.75
CA HIS A 438 -21.28 -17.67 -9.05
C HIS A 438 -20.24 -18.79 -9.06
N ALA A 439 -19.04 -18.54 -8.54
CA ALA A 439 -18.02 -19.56 -8.40
C ALA A 439 -18.50 -20.78 -7.60
N LYS A 440 -19.27 -20.55 -6.52
CA LYS A 440 -19.91 -21.63 -5.75
C LYS A 440 -20.93 -22.43 -6.56
N ASN A 441 -21.76 -21.76 -7.39
CA ASN A 441 -22.67 -22.46 -8.29
C ASN A 441 -21.91 -23.36 -9.27
N LEU A 442 -20.84 -22.88 -9.89
CA LEU A 442 -19.99 -23.69 -10.77
C LEU A 442 -19.39 -24.89 -10.03
N GLU A 443 -18.84 -24.69 -8.82
CA GLU A 443 -18.28 -25.73 -7.95
C GLU A 443 -19.33 -26.84 -7.68
N LYS A 444 -20.59 -26.46 -7.46
CA LYS A 444 -21.68 -27.39 -7.14
C LYS A 444 -22.38 -27.99 -8.36
N GLY A 445 -21.92 -27.67 -9.56
CA GLY A 445 -22.50 -28.17 -10.80
C GLY A 445 -23.89 -27.56 -11.10
N ILE A 446 -24.18 -26.37 -10.58
CA ILE A 446 -25.46 -25.69 -10.74
C ILE A 446 -25.36 -24.73 -11.93
N VAL A 447 -26.33 -24.82 -12.84
CA VAL A 447 -26.57 -23.81 -13.89
C VAL A 447 -27.54 -22.77 -13.29
N PRO A 448 -27.07 -21.55 -13.01
CA PRO A 448 -27.91 -20.55 -12.37
C PRO A 448 -28.95 -19.96 -13.32
N ASP A 449 -30.05 -19.46 -12.76
CA ASP A 449 -31.15 -18.88 -13.54
C ASP A 449 -30.90 -17.45 -14.03
N TYR A 450 -29.86 -16.78 -13.47
CA TYR A 450 -29.51 -15.40 -13.82
C TYR A 450 -28.57 -15.27 -15.04
N LEU A 451 -28.05 -16.36 -15.60
CA LEU A 451 -27.01 -16.32 -16.67
C LEU A 451 -27.41 -15.44 -17.85
N SER A 452 -28.65 -15.53 -18.30
CA SER A 452 -29.16 -14.75 -19.44
C SER A 452 -29.11 -13.24 -19.20
N LYS A 453 -29.09 -12.78 -17.94
CA LYS A 453 -28.97 -11.36 -17.56
C LYS A 453 -27.56 -10.83 -17.78
N TYR A 454 -26.57 -11.72 -17.77
CA TYR A 454 -25.17 -11.44 -18.11
C TYR A 454 -24.83 -11.74 -19.56
N GLY A 455 -25.85 -12.03 -20.41
CA GLY A 455 -25.64 -12.37 -21.82
C GLY A 455 -25.07 -13.77 -22.05
N VAL A 456 -25.03 -14.62 -21.03
CA VAL A 456 -24.58 -16.01 -21.12
C VAL A 456 -25.75 -16.89 -21.52
N THR A 457 -25.56 -17.67 -22.59
CA THR A 457 -26.61 -18.51 -23.18
C THR A 457 -26.45 -20.00 -22.88
N ASP A 458 -25.47 -20.36 -22.08
CA ASP A 458 -25.23 -21.76 -21.68
C ASP A 458 -26.41 -22.28 -20.85
N THR A 459 -26.90 -23.45 -21.24
CA THR A 459 -28.01 -24.15 -20.56
C THR A 459 -27.53 -25.37 -19.78
N ALA A 460 -26.24 -25.72 -19.91
CA ALA A 460 -25.57 -26.82 -19.22
C ALA A 460 -24.11 -26.49 -19.00
N LEU A 461 -23.54 -26.97 -17.91
CA LEU A 461 -22.10 -26.87 -17.66
C LEU A 461 -21.35 -27.84 -18.56
N GLN A 462 -20.21 -27.40 -19.12
CA GLN A 462 -19.25 -28.25 -19.82
C GLN A 462 -18.18 -28.72 -18.82
N GLY A 463 -18.08 -30.02 -18.58
CA GLY A 463 -17.13 -30.56 -17.60
C GLY A 463 -17.54 -30.27 -16.15
N THR A 464 -16.61 -30.52 -15.25
CA THR A 464 -16.80 -30.35 -13.79
C THR A 464 -15.79 -29.37 -13.25
N TYR A 465 -16.23 -28.44 -12.40
CA TYR A 465 -15.36 -27.51 -11.69
C TYR A 465 -14.95 -28.12 -10.34
N THR A 466 -13.75 -28.66 -10.30
CA THR A 466 -13.21 -29.31 -9.09
C THR A 466 -12.47 -28.31 -8.23
N ARG A 467 -12.89 -28.19 -6.98
CA ARG A 467 -12.18 -27.36 -5.99
C ARG A 467 -10.82 -27.99 -5.66
N ASN A 468 -9.79 -27.17 -5.68
CA ASN A 468 -8.44 -27.46 -5.23
C ASN A 468 -8.02 -26.45 -4.15
N TYR A 469 -6.97 -26.78 -3.38
CA TYR A 469 -6.47 -25.90 -2.34
C TYR A 469 -4.97 -26.12 -2.12
N SER A 470 -4.21 -25.03 -2.07
CA SER A 470 -2.81 -25.04 -1.62
C SER A 470 -2.72 -24.53 -0.18
N SER A 471 -2.32 -25.40 0.74
CA SER A 471 -2.11 -25.02 2.14
C SER A 471 -0.89 -24.10 2.34
N THR A 472 0.10 -24.17 1.44
CA THR A 472 1.27 -23.29 1.48
C THR A 472 0.90 -21.87 1.05
N LEU A 473 0.15 -21.72 -0.06
CA LEU A 473 -0.30 -20.42 -0.57
C LEU A 473 -1.52 -19.86 0.19
N VAL A 474 -2.26 -20.72 0.90
CA VAL A 474 -3.60 -20.42 1.46
C VAL A 474 -4.52 -19.90 0.36
N ALA A 475 -4.58 -20.64 -0.75
CA ALA A 475 -5.33 -20.24 -1.93
C ALA A 475 -6.14 -21.40 -2.50
N PRO A 476 -7.48 -21.28 -2.60
CA PRO A 476 -8.36 -22.18 -3.33
C PRO A 476 -8.47 -21.78 -4.80
N TRP A 477 -8.76 -22.78 -5.65
CA TRP A 477 -9.14 -22.54 -7.04
C TRP A 477 -10.05 -23.65 -7.56
N LEU A 478 -10.80 -23.31 -8.60
CA LEU A 478 -11.57 -24.27 -9.38
C LEU A 478 -10.80 -24.63 -10.63
N TRP A 479 -10.72 -25.95 -10.91
CA TRP A 479 -10.15 -26.49 -12.14
C TRP A 479 -11.23 -27.21 -12.94
N ASN A 480 -11.37 -26.84 -14.21
CA ASN A 480 -12.20 -27.57 -15.16
C ASN A 480 -11.29 -28.22 -16.22
N ASP A 481 -11.06 -29.52 -16.10
CA ASP A 481 -10.14 -30.23 -16.98
C ASP A 481 -10.66 -30.37 -18.41
N THR A 482 -11.97 -30.40 -18.63
CA THR A 482 -12.57 -30.43 -19.96
C THR A 482 -12.34 -29.14 -20.73
N LYS A 483 -12.55 -28.00 -20.08
CA LYS A 483 -12.39 -26.64 -20.67
C LYS A 483 -10.97 -26.12 -20.53
N LYS A 484 -10.08 -26.77 -19.74
CA LYS A 484 -8.77 -26.25 -19.35
C LYS A 484 -8.88 -24.84 -18.75
N VAL A 485 -9.87 -24.66 -17.86
CA VAL A 485 -10.15 -23.41 -17.17
C VAL A 485 -9.68 -23.50 -15.73
N PHE A 486 -8.95 -22.46 -15.31
CA PHE A 486 -8.53 -22.19 -13.95
C PHE A 486 -9.25 -20.94 -13.45
N LEU A 487 -9.93 -21.01 -12.30
CA LEU A 487 -10.53 -19.85 -11.63
C LEU A 487 -10.00 -19.79 -10.21
N SER A 488 -9.18 -18.78 -9.90
CA SER A 488 -8.77 -18.51 -8.51
C SER A 488 -9.97 -18.01 -7.71
N THR A 489 -10.16 -18.52 -6.49
CA THR A 489 -11.32 -18.20 -5.65
C THR A 489 -10.91 -17.87 -4.23
N GLU A 490 -11.89 -17.44 -3.42
CA GLU A 490 -11.88 -17.48 -1.96
C GLU A 490 -13.03 -18.37 -1.47
N ASP A 491 -12.85 -18.97 -0.32
CA ASP A 491 -13.87 -19.77 0.34
C ASP A 491 -13.74 -19.73 1.87
N GLU A 492 -14.57 -20.48 2.56
CA GLU A 492 -14.60 -20.47 4.02
C GLU A 492 -13.24 -20.90 4.62
N GLN A 493 -12.51 -21.82 3.96
CA GLN A 493 -11.21 -22.30 4.45
C GLN A 493 -10.13 -21.23 4.31
N SER A 494 -10.03 -20.58 3.15
CA SER A 494 -9.02 -19.54 2.91
C SER A 494 -9.29 -18.27 3.73
N VAL A 495 -10.56 -17.84 3.80
CA VAL A 495 -10.96 -16.66 4.59
C VAL A 495 -10.74 -16.90 6.08
N ALA A 496 -11.03 -18.10 6.61
CA ALA A 496 -10.73 -18.43 8.00
C ALA A 496 -9.22 -18.37 8.29
N ALA A 497 -8.39 -18.93 7.42
CA ALA A 497 -6.94 -18.94 7.58
C ALA A 497 -6.35 -17.51 7.46
N LYS A 498 -6.86 -16.70 6.54
CA LYS A 498 -6.46 -15.29 6.41
C LYS A 498 -6.91 -14.44 7.59
N ALA A 499 -8.10 -14.69 8.16
CA ALA A 499 -8.56 -14.05 9.38
C ALA A 499 -7.66 -14.41 10.58
N ASP A 500 -7.29 -15.70 10.71
CA ASP A 500 -6.34 -16.15 11.74
C ASP A 500 -4.96 -15.49 11.56
N TYR A 501 -4.48 -15.34 10.33
CA TYR A 501 -3.25 -14.60 10.03
C TYR A 501 -3.34 -13.14 10.50
N ILE A 502 -4.42 -12.43 10.15
CA ILE A 502 -4.67 -11.03 10.56
C ILE A 502 -4.62 -10.89 12.10
N VAL A 503 -5.26 -11.83 12.80
CA VAL A 503 -5.25 -11.85 14.27
C VAL A 503 -3.85 -12.09 14.81
N ASN A 504 -3.14 -13.08 14.27
CA ASN A 504 -1.81 -13.50 14.74
C ASN A 504 -0.73 -12.43 14.48
N GLN A 505 -0.85 -11.69 13.39
CA GLN A 505 0.04 -10.56 13.08
C GLN A 505 -0.30 -9.29 13.86
N GLY A 506 -1.40 -9.28 14.60
CA GLY A 506 -1.88 -8.07 15.26
C GLY A 506 -2.29 -6.96 14.28
N ALA A 507 -2.69 -7.35 13.07
CA ALA A 507 -3.15 -6.43 12.03
C ALA A 507 -4.49 -5.78 12.37
N GLY A 508 -4.80 -4.65 11.75
CA GLY A 508 -5.99 -3.84 12.01
C GLY A 508 -7.29 -4.51 11.59
N GLY A 509 -7.25 -5.34 10.56
CA GLY A 509 -8.43 -6.03 10.06
C GLY A 509 -8.31 -6.45 8.60
N ALA A 510 -9.45 -6.61 7.97
CA ALA A 510 -9.59 -6.97 6.56
C ALA A 510 -10.32 -5.88 5.78
N MET A 511 -9.98 -5.77 4.49
CA MET A 511 -10.71 -4.98 3.51
C MET A 511 -11.22 -5.91 2.40
N ILE A 512 -12.46 -5.75 2.00
CA ILE A 512 -13.17 -6.63 1.08
C ILE A 512 -13.50 -5.87 -0.21
N TRP A 513 -13.00 -6.33 -1.33
CA TRP A 513 -13.43 -5.93 -2.67
C TRP A 513 -14.18 -7.10 -3.32
N GLU A 514 -15.47 -7.04 -3.48
CA GLU A 514 -16.51 -6.13 -3.01
C GLU A 514 -17.58 -6.95 -2.25
N LEU A 515 -18.30 -6.32 -1.35
CA LEU A 515 -19.31 -7.01 -0.53
C LEU A 515 -20.36 -7.78 -1.35
N ALA A 516 -20.74 -7.26 -2.53
CA ALA A 516 -21.69 -7.89 -3.44
C ALA A 516 -21.24 -9.27 -3.96
N GLY A 517 -19.95 -9.60 -3.81
CA GLY A 517 -19.40 -10.91 -4.23
C GLY A 517 -19.60 -12.02 -3.22
N ASP A 518 -19.91 -11.73 -1.95
CA ASP A 518 -20.17 -12.74 -0.92
C ASP A 518 -21.48 -13.51 -1.17
N TYR A 519 -21.65 -14.66 -0.56
CA TYR A 519 -22.73 -15.58 -0.89
C TYR A 519 -23.57 -16.04 0.29
N LYS A 520 -24.75 -16.53 -0.05
CA LYS A 520 -25.60 -17.39 0.78
C LYS A 520 -26.31 -18.42 -0.11
N TRP A 521 -26.72 -19.52 0.46
CA TRP A 521 -27.60 -20.48 -0.21
C TRP A 521 -29.04 -20.00 -0.16
N ASP A 522 -29.73 -20.05 -1.31
CA ASP A 522 -31.17 -19.81 -1.40
C ASP A 522 -31.86 -21.02 -2.03
N ALA A 523 -32.57 -21.78 -1.21
CA ALA A 523 -33.28 -22.99 -1.64
C ALA A 523 -34.50 -22.72 -2.53
N ALA A 524 -35.06 -21.51 -2.48
CA ALA A 524 -36.22 -21.11 -3.27
C ALA A 524 -35.84 -20.62 -4.68
N ALA A 525 -34.63 -20.17 -4.85
CA ALA A 525 -34.11 -19.69 -6.14
C ALA A 525 -34.00 -20.81 -7.18
N ASN A 526 -33.77 -20.45 -8.45
CA ASN A 526 -33.62 -21.37 -9.59
C ASN A 526 -34.83 -22.31 -9.75
N GLY A 527 -36.04 -21.77 -9.62
CA GLY A 527 -37.28 -22.55 -9.72
C GLY A 527 -37.44 -23.59 -8.63
N GLY A 528 -36.92 -23.36 -7.43
CA GLY A 528 -36.94 -24.25 -6.27
C GLY A 528 -35.87 -25.35 -6.28
N LYS A 529 -34.91 -25.29 -7.21
CA LYS A 529 -33.73 -26.20 -7.24
C LYS A 529 -32.64 -25.74 -6.29
N GLY A 530 -32.68 -24.47 -5.90
CA GLY A 530 -31.66 -23.82 -5.10
C GLY A 530 -30.45 -23.37 -5.91
N GLN A 531 -29.85 -22.28 -5.48
CA GLN A 531 -28.57 -21.77 -5.97
C GLN A 531 -27.92 -20.84 -4.94
N TYR A 532 -26.63 -20.53 -5.13
CA TYR A 532 -25.98 -19.48 -4.37
C TYR A 532 -26.31 -18.12 -4.99
N VAL A 533 -26.57 -17.14 -4.12
CA VAL A 533 -26.93 -15.76 -4.45
C VAL A 533 -26.13 -14.80 -3.58
N PRO A 534 -26.09 -13.48 -3.86
CA PRO A 534 -25.44 -12.50 -2.98
C PRO A 534 -25.83 -12.68 -1.52
N GLY A 535 -24.86 -12.62 -0.61
CA GLY A 535 -25.06 -12.91 0.81
C GLY A 535 -23.95 -12.36 1.69
N SER A 536 -23.68 -13.05 2.80
CA SER A 536 -22.69 -12.60 3.79
C SER A 536 -21.98 -13.75 4.54
N THR A 537 -21.84 -14.90 3.93
CA THR A 537 -21.23 -16.08 4.56
C THR A 537 -19.79 -15.84 4.96
N LEU A 538 -18.98 -15.34 4.04
CA LEU A 538 -17.55 -15.11 4.27
C LEU A 538 -17.33 -13.93 5.23
N THR A 539 -18.12 -12.87 5.09
CA THR A 539 -18.09 -11.70 5.98
C THR A 539 -18.47 -12.06 7.41
N SER A 540 -19.49 -12.90 7.58
CA SER A 540 -19.92 -13.40 8.90
C SER A 540 -18.86 -14.28 9.55
N LEU A 541 -18.23 -15.19 8.79
CA LEU A 541 -17.14 -16.02 9.26
C LEU A 541 -15.96 -15.17 9.77
N MET A 542 -15.59 -14.14 9.03
CA MET A 542 -14.50 -13.23 9.38
C MET A 542 -14.84 -12.45 10.66
N TYR A 543 -16.07 -11.90 10.75
CA TYR A 543 -16.54 -11.22 11.96
C TYR A 543 -16.47 -12.17 13.18
N ASP A 544 -16.94 -13.42 13.03
CA ASP A 544 -16.94 -14.39 14.14
C ASP A 544 -15.50 -14.69 14.63
N LYS A 545 -14.52 -14.72 13.74
CA LYS A 545 -13.10 -14.83 14.09
C LYS A 545 -12.60 -13.58 14.83
N PHE A 546 -12.98 -12.39 14.35
CA PHE A 546 -12.46 -11.13 14.84
C PHE A 546 -13.06 -10.72 16.20
N LYS A 547 -14.35 -10.97 16.44
CA LYS A 547 -15.00 -10.62 17.72
C LYS A 547 -14.39 -11.35 18.92
N ALA A 548 -13.86 -12.55 18.71
CA ALA A 548 -13.23 -13.37 19.74
C ALA A 548 -11.73 -13.08 19.92
N ALA A 549 -11.14 -12.22 19.06
CA ALA A 549 -9.71 -11.94 19.05
C ALA A 549 -9.29 -10.99 20.19
N SER A 550 -8.01 -11.03 20.55
CA SER A 550 -7.40 -9.98 21.37
C SER A 550 -7.31 -8.67 20.58
N PRO A 551 -7.26 -7.49 21.24
CA PRO A 551 -7.06 -6.22 20.55
C PRO A 551 -5.83 -6.22 19.64
N TYR A 552 -5.89 -5.46 18.55
CA TYR A 552 -4.77 -5.38 17.60
C TYR A 552 -3.55 -4.64 18.16
N ASN A 553 -2.40 -4.82 17.51
CA ASN A 553 -1.15 -4.16 17.88
C ASN A 553 -1.17 -2.67 17.51
N ALA A 554 -1.16 -1.79 18.50
CA ALA A 554 -1.18 -0.35 18.34
C ALA A 554 0.21 0.31 18.36
N THR A 555 1.30 -0.47 18.59
CA THR A 555 2.67 0.05 18.62
C THR A 555 3.44 -0.34 17.37
N ARG A 556 4.21 0.61 16.83
CA ARG A 556 5.06 0.38 15.67
C ARG A 556 6.31 -0.40 16.03
N SER A 557 7.03 0.06 17.03
CA SER A 557 8.29 -0.54 17.47
C SER A 557 8.11 -1.88 18.17
N THR A 558 9.03 -2.81 17.93
CA THR A 558 9.15 -4.08 18.69
C THR A 558 10.13 -3.99 19.85
N ILE A 559 10.78 -2.83 20.01
CA ILE A 559 11.72 -2.53 21.12
C ILE A 559 11.26 -1.29 21.88
N ALA A 560 11.71 -1.14 23.12
CA ALA A 560 11.48 0.09 23.88
C ALA A 560 12.25 1.25 23.23
N LEU A 561 11.56 2.31 22.86
CA LEU A 561 12.15 3.52 22.32
C LEU A 561 12.33 4.57 23.42
N PRO A 562 13.37 5.44 23.31
CA PRO A 562 13.54 6.55 24.23
C PRO A 562 12.32 7.49 24.21
N GLN A 563 11.85 7.89 25.38
CA GLN A 563 10.77 8.87 25.51
C GLN A 563 11.28 10.30 25.29
N GLN A 564 12.53 10.57 25.62
CA GLN A 564 13.18 11.85 25.32
C GLN A 564 13.57 11.89 23.84
N THR A 565 13.12 12.90 23.12
CA THR A 565 13.38 13.04 21.69
C THR A 565 14.22 14.30 21.38
N LEU A 566 14.99 14.22 20.30
CA LEU A 566 15.61 15.39 19.69
C LEU A 566 14.82 15.85 18.46
N PRO A 567 14.72 17.15 18.21
CA PRO A 567 14.16 17.69 16.96
C PRO A 567 15.18 17.48 15.81
N VAL A 568 15.25 16.27 15.33
CA VAL A 568 16.01 15.84 14.14
C VAL A 568 14.99 15.35 13.15
N ASP A 569 15.02 15.91 11.94
CA ASP A 569 14.15 15.49 10.86
C ASP A 569 14.92 14.56 9.92
N VAL A 570 14.21 13.54 9.43
CA VAL A 570 14.71 12.57 8.45
C VAL A 570 13.75 12.50 7.29
N SER A 571 14.26 12.60 6.08
CA SER A 571 13.50 12.39 4.86
C SER A 571 14.30 11.56 3.85
N PHE A 572 13.59 10.99 2.88
CA PHE A 572 14.19 10.17 1.84
C PHE A 572 14.02 10.91 0.51
N THR A 573 15.12 11.10 -0.21
CA THR A 573 15.19 11.91 -1.43
C THR A 573 16.02 11.21 -2.51
N ASN A 574 16.04 11.78 -3.71
CA ASN A 574 16.87 11.31 -4.83
C ASN A 574 16.56 9.89 -5.31
N PHE A 575 15.29 9.49 -5.29
CA PHE A 575 14.89 8.22 -5.90
C PHE A 575 15.05 8.28 -7.41
N ALA A 576 15.61 7.22 -7.99
CA ALA A 576 15.53 6.99 -9.43
C ALA A 576 14.11 6.58 -9.83
N LEU A 577 13.77 6.67 -11.12
CA LEU A 577 12.51 6.14 -11.62
C LEU A 577 12.43 4.63 -11.34
N GLY A 578 11.23 4.13 -11.04
CA GLY A 578 11.04 2.78 -10.55
C GLY A 578 11.61 1.68 -11.46
N ASP A 579 11.47 1.80 -12.78
CA ASP A 579 12.02 0.88 -13.78
C ASP A 579 13.56 0.98 -13.93
N SER A 580 14.18 2.05 -13.41
CA SER A 580 15.63 2.27 -13.37
C SER A 580 16.22 2.23 -11.96
N ASN A 581 15.37 1.92 -10.96
CA ASN A 581 15.73 1.97 -9.54
C ASN A 581 16.24 0.60 -9.06
N TYR A 582 17.47 0.24 -9.49
CA TYR A 582 18.14 -0.96 -9.04
C TYR A 582 19.68 -0.79 -9.06
N PRO A 583 20.36 -0.94 -7.89
CA PRO A 583 19.75 -1.06 -6.56
C PRO A 583 18.90 0.15 -6.23
N ILE A 584 17.98 0.01 -5.27
CA ILE A 584 17.22 1.14 -4.75
C ILE A 584 18.19 1.92 -3.85
N ASN A 585 18.48 3.17 -4.23
CA ASN A 585 19.53 3.96 -3.56
C ASN A 585 19.11 5.42 -3.35
N PRO A 586 18.10 5.69 -2.51
CA PRO A 586 17.79 7.06 -2.10
C PRO A 586 18.87 7.63 -1.18
N LYS A 587 18.81 8.93 -0.97
CA LYS A 587 19.51 9.61 0.12
C LYS A 587 18.66 9.64 1.37
N ILE A 588 19.24 9.29 2.51
CA ILE A 588 18.70 9.67 3.81
C ILE A 588 19.21 11.08 4.09
N HIS A 589 18.29 12.05 4.11
CA HIS A 589 18.56 13.45 4.43
C HIS A 589 18.22 13.70 5.89
N ILE A 590 19.23 13.97 6.72
CA ILE A 590 19.11 14.21 8.15
C ILE A 590 19.38 15.70 8.41
N VAL A 591 18.42 16.37 9.08
CA VAL A 591 18.54 17.79 9.48
C VAL A 591 18.55 17.89 11.00
N ASN A 592 19.58 18.46 11.57
CA ASN A 592 19.66 18.70 13.00
C ASN A 592 18.97 20.02 13.40
N ASN A 593 17.69 19.94 13.70
CA ASN A 593 16.92 21.09 14.20
C ASN A 593 17.01 21.27 15.73
N SER A 594 17.86 20.46 16.41
CA SER A 594 18.08 20.60 17.84
C SER A 594 19.03 21.78 18.17
N THR A 595 19.13 22.12 19.44
CA THR A 595 20.11 23.09 19.95
C THR A 595 21.48 22.47 20.23
N LEU A 596 21.62 21.15 20.08
CA LEU A 596 22.84 20.40 20.33
C LEU A 596 23.65 20.25 19.03
N THR A 597 24.98 20.40 19.11
CA THR A 597 25.85 19.88 18.04
C THR A 597 25.97 18.38 18.19
N LEU A 598 25.67 17.63 17.14
CA LEU A 598 25.90 16.19 17.10
C LEU A 598 27.37 15.95 16.70
N PRO A 599 28.24 15.46 17.61
CA PRO A 599 29.65 15.31 17.33
C PRO A 599 29.94 14.19 16.33
N GLY A 600 31.14 14.18 15.75
CA GLY A 600 31.62 13.04 14.98
C GLY A 600 31.52 11.75 15.80
N GLY A 601 31.16 10.66 15.17
CA GLY A 601 30.87 9.38 15.81
C GLY A 601 29.47 9.24 16.42
N THR A 602 28.61 10.28 16.34
CA THR A 602 27.19 10.15 16.70
C THR A 602 26.58 9.00 15.91
N GLU A 603 25.93 8.07 16.62
CA GLU A 603 25.31 6.88 16.04
C GLU A 603 23.81 7.07 15.88
N PHE A 604 23.33 6.86 14.66
CA PHE A 604 21.89 6.72 14.37
C PHE A 604 21.58 5.25 14.17
N GLN A 605 20.46 4.80 14.73
CA GLN A 605 19.90 3.48 14.43
C GLN A 605 18.45 3.62 13.99
N PHE A 606 18.03 2.77 13.06
CA PHE A 606 16.65 2.72 12.60
C PHE A 606 16.27 1.32 12.12
N ASP A 607 14.97 1.09 11.95
CA ASP A 607 14.43 -0.14 11.41
C ASP A 607 13.91 0.09 9.99
N TYR A 608 14.16 -0.88 9.10
CA TYR A 608 13.45 -1.02 7.83
C TYR A 608 12.77 -2.38 7.75
N SER A 609 11.70 -2.47 6.95
CA SER A 609 10.89 -3.68 6.88
C SER A 609 11.66 -4.88 6.34
N ASN A 610 11.38 -6.07 6.87
CA ASN A 610 11.94 -7.33 6.38
C ASN A 610 11.30 -7.82 5.07
N SER A 611 10.45 -7.02 4.42
CA SER A 611 10.06 -7.19 3.01
C SER A 611 11.26 -7.12 2.05
N ALA A 612 12.36 -6.52 2.50
CA ALA A 612 13.67 -6.59 1.87
C ALA A 612 14.65 -7.36 2.75
N PRO A 613 15.64 -8.04 2.15
CA PRO A 613 16.69 -8.74 2.91
C PRO A 613 17.50 -7.80 3.80
N GLY A 614 18.11 -8.35 4.86
CA GLY A 614 19.00 -7.65 5.77
C GLY A 614 20.40 -7.39 5.15
N ASN A 615 20.44 -6.88 3.93
CA ASN A 615 21.68 -6.62 3.17
C ASN A 615 21.86 -5.15 2.75
N ALA A 616 21.15 -4.25 3.39
CA ALA A 616 21.28 -2.82 3.17
C ALA A 616 22.70 -2.33 3.49
N LYS A 617 23.18 -1.36 2.73
CA LYS A 617 24.53 -0.79 2.87
C LYS A 617 24.56 0.69 2.48
N ASP A 618 25.68 1.32 2.83
CA ASP A 618 26.01 2.70 2.51
C ASP A 618 27.16 2.73 1.48
N GLN A 619 27.13 3.74 0.62
CA GLN A 619 28.20 4.05 -0.34
C GLN A 619 28.78 5.46 -0.11
N SER A 620 28.25 6.21 0.87
CA SER A 620 28.69 7.58 1.20
C SER A 620 29.83 7.63 2.23
N GLY A 621 30.23 6.49 2.80
CA GLY A 621 31.34 6.39 3.77
C GLY A 621 30.91 6.50 5.23
N PHE A 622 29.61 6.46 5.53
CA PHE A 622 29.08 6.47 6.90
C PHE A 622 29.08 5.08 7.56
N GLY A 623 29.38 4.02 6.81
CA GLY A 623 29.56 2.69 7.36
C GLY A 623 28.27 2.07 7.91
N LEU A 624 27.15 2.17 7.16
CA LEU A 624 25.89 1.54 7.51
C LEU A 624 26.07 0.02 7.63
N THR A 625 25.62 -0.52 8.75
CA THR A 625 25.66 -1.96 9.05
C THR A 625 24.31 -2.45 9.55
N VAL A 626 23.90 -3.63 9.07
CA VAL A 626 22.71 -4.34 9.59
C VAL A 626 23.10 -5.06 10.87
N ILE A 627 22.57 -4.62 12.00
CA ILE A 627 22.91 -5.13 13.34
C ILE A 627 21.91 -6.19 13.85
N LYS A 628 20.74 -6.30 13.23
CA LYS A 628 19.74 -7.31 13.51
C LYS A 628 18.91 -7.61 12.26
N GLN A 629 18.57 -8.88 12.05
CA GLN A 629 17.67 -9.35 11.01
C GLN A 629 16.63 -10.27 11.64
N ASP A 630 15.35 -9.96 11.40
CA ASP A 630 14.26 -10.79 11.91
C ASP A 630 13.92 -11.97 10.98
N ASN A 631 14.21 -11.83 9.66
CA ASN A 631 14.07 -12.90 8.68
C ASN A 631 15.45 -13.24 8.06
N PRO A 632 16.31 -14.00 8.78
CA PRO A 632 17.67 -14.28 8.32
C PRO A 632 17.77 -15.42 7.29
N GLY A 633 16.65 -16.16 7.08
CA GLY A 633 16.63 -17.31 6.16
C GLY A 633 16.52 -16.88 4.70
N PRO A 634 16.79 -17.81 3.74
CA PRO A 634 16.50 -17.57 2.34
C PRO A 634 15.00 -17.68 2.07
N GLY A 635 14.49 -16.74 1.25
CA GLY A 635 13.09 -16.74 0.79
C GLY A 635 12.07 -16.42 1.88
N ASN A 636 10.83 -16.60 1.50
CA ASN A 636 9.67 -16.36 2.36
C ASN A 636 8.55 -17.41 2.16
N VAL A 637 8.92 -18.62 1.80
CA VAL A 637 7.97 -19.74 1.70
C VAL A 637 7.29 -19.95 3.06
N GLY A 638 5.95 -19.85 3.08
CA GLY A 638 5.16 -19.93 4.31
C GLY A 638 5.22 -18.69 5.20
N GLY A 639 5.69 -17.55 4.67
CA GLY A 639 5.67 -16.22 5.27
C GLY A 639 7.02 -15.74 5.80
N LEU A 640 7.17 -14.41 5.84
CA LEU A 640 8.30 -13.72 6.43
C LEU A 640 8.29 -13.87 7.96
N LYS A 641 9.46 -13.93 8.57
CA LYS A 641 9.61 -14.08 10.02
C LYS A 641 9.96 -12.74 10.66
N GLY A 642 9.32 -12.44 11.81
CA GLY A 642 9.54 -11.18 12.53
C GLY A 642 9.03 -9.96 11.76
N THR A 643 9.72 -8.81 11.88
CA THR A 643 9.19 -7.54 11.37
C THR A 643 10.26 -6.67 10.70
N TYR A 644 11.44 -6.56 11.30
CA TYR A 644 12.43 -5.55 10.94
C TYR A 644 13.83 -6.09 10.73
N ASN A 645 14.57 -5.35 9.88
CA ASN A 645 16.03 -5.32 9.91
C ASN A 645 16.44 -4.01 10.59
N ARG A 646 17.26 -4.08 11.66
CA ARG A 646 17.77 -2.90 12.34
C ARG A 646 19.16 -2.58 11.84
N VAL A 647 19.39 -1.32 11.55
CA VAL A 647 20.67 -0.80 11.05
C VAL A 647 21.26 0.23 12.00
N SER A 648 22.58 0.30 11.98
CA SER A 648 23.40 1.34 12.61
C SER A 648 24.18 2.08 11.54
N VAL A 649 24.24 3.40 11.66
CA VAL A 649 25.07 4.28 10.85
C VAL A 649 25.68 5.37 11.75
N LYS A 650 26.95 5.75 11.51
CA LYS A 650 27.67 6.70 12.35
C LYS A 650 28.17 7.88 11.53
N LEU A 651 28.04 9.10 12.09
CA LEU A 651 28.77 10.23 11.53
C LEU A 651 30.26 9.91 11.55
N PRO A 652 30.99 10.21 10.45
CA PRO A 652 32.45 10.09 10.46
C PRO A 652 33.06 10.87 11.63
N GLY A 653 34.16 10.39 12.21
CA GLY A 653 34.77 11.01 13.40
C GLY A 653 35.19 12.48 13.21
N TRP A 654 35.45 12.89 11.97
CA TRP A 654 35.81 14.25 11.58
C TRP A 654 34.60 15.17 11.30
N GLN A 655 33.37 14.62 11.19
CA GLN A 655 32.17 15.35 10.81
C GLN A 655 31.25 15.53 12.00
N SER A 656 31.03 16.77 12.42
CA SER A 656 29.97 17.12 13.35
C SER A 656 28.79 17.74 12.60
N LEU A 657 27.60 17.63 13.16
CA LEU A 657 26.37 18.22 12.62
C LEU A 657 25.87 19.31 13.58
N ALA A 658 26.19 20.56 13.29
CA ALA A 658 25.75 21.71 14.08
C ALA A 658 24.23 21.91 14.03
N PRO A 659 23.64 22.68 14.97
CA PRO A 659 22.26 23.13 14.86
C PRO A 659 21.93 23.77 13.51
N GLY A 660 20.86 23.34 12.85
CA GLY A 660 20.46 23.77 11.52
C GLY A 660 21.22 23.16 10.35
N ALA A 661 22.27 22.39 10.61
CA ALA A 661 23.01 21.69 9.54
C ALA A 661 22.33 20.40 9.12
N SER A 662 22.61 19.96 7.90
CA SER A 662 22.14 18.69 7.34
C SER A 662 23.25 17.82 6.80
N VAL A 663 22.94 16.56 6.60
CA VAL A 663 23.83 15.57 5.98
C VAL A 663 23.02 14.57 5.17
N ASP A 664 23.58 14.16 4.04
CA ASP A 664 23.02 13.10 3.19
C ASP A 664 23.89 11.84 3.29
N LEU A 665 23.24 10.69 3.42
CA LEU A 665 23.90 9.39 3.32
C LEU A 665 23.17 8.47 2.37
N ASP A 666 23.89 7.52 1.78
CA ASP A 666 23.30 6.53 0.89
C ASP A 666 22.57 5.44 1.69
N PHE A 667 21.41 5.02 1.18
CA PHE A 667 20.68 3.87 1.69
C PHE A 667 20.40 2.89 0.55
N VAL A 668 21.31 1.95 0.36
CA VAL A 668 21.29 0.98 -0.74
C VAL A 668 20.61 -0.29 -0.28
N TYR A 669 19.51 -0.65 -0.93
CA TYR A 669 18.75 -1.90 -0.69
C TYR A 669 18.17 -2.42 -2.02
N TYR A 670 17.51 -3.59 -2.04
CA TYR A 670 17.23 -4.26 -3.31
C TYR A 670 15.76 -4.58 -3.55
N LEU A 671 14.96 -4.86 -2.53
CA LEU A 671 13.50 -4.96 -2.63
C LEU A 671 12.85 -3.75 -1.95
N PRO A 672 11.65 -3.34 -2.38
CA PRO A 672 10.99 -2.18 -1.80
C PRO A 672 10.77 -2.29 -0.30
N VAL A 673 10.96 -1.17 0.39
CA VAL A 673 10.63 -0.99 1.81
C VAL A 673 9.77 0.25 1.98
N SER A 674 8.89 0.25 2.97
CA SER A 674 8.22 1.48 3.40
C SER A 674 9.15 2.36 4.21
N THR A 675 8.74 3.58 4.56
CA THR A 675 9.56 4.55 5.29
C THR A 675 10.21 3.92 6.52
N PRO A 676 11.53 3.89 6.61
CA PRO A 676 12.24 3.46 7.81
C PRO A 676 11.80 4.23 9.05
N SER A 677 11.78 3.56 10.19
CA SER A 677 11.17 4.04 11.43
C SER A 677 11.94 3.59 12.67
N ASN A 678 11.40 3.88 13.84
CA ASN A 678 11.97 3.50 15.13
C ASN A 678 13.40 4.04 15.34
N TRP A 679 13.58 5.30 14.97
CA TRP A 679 14.84 5.99 15.02
C TRP A 679 15.31 6.23 16.45
N THR A 680 16.59 5.98 16.66
CA THR A 680 17.31 6.39 17.86
C THR A 680 18.61 7.08 17.49
N VAL A 681 19.06 8.03 18.29
CA VAL A 681 20.35 8.69 18.14
C VAL A 681 21.10 8.70 19.46
N ASN A 682 22.35 8.24 19.44
CA ASN A 682 23.25 8.24 20.57
C ASN A 682 24.20 9.42 20.46
N VAL A 683 24.01 10.41 21.32
CA VAL A 683 24.83 11.62 21.40
C VAL A 683 25.70 11.54 22.66
N ALA A 684 26.98 11.27 22.49
CA ALA A 684 27.94 11.20 23.60
C ALA A 684 27.50 10.27 24.76
N GLY A 685 26.89 9.15 24.46
CA GLY A 685 26.41 8.16 25.43
C GLY A 685 24.98 8.36 25.90
N THR A 686 24.30 9.43 25.51
CA THR A 686 22.87 9.64 25.80
C THR A 686 22.02 9.25 24.60
N LEU A 687 21.03 8.37 24.84
CA LEU A 687 20.16 7.85 23.80
C LEU A 687 18.86 8.67 23.72
N TYR A 688 18.53 9.12 22.53
CA TYR A 688 17.29 9.87 22.22
C TYR A 688 16.52 9.18 21.10
N GLY A 689 15.19 9.36 21.10
CA GLY A 689 14.34 9.18 19.92
C GLY A 689 14.41 10.41 19.01
N LEU A 690 13.90 10.32 17.79
CA LEU A 690 13.73 11.47 16.89
C LEU A 690 12.30 11.99 16.97
N LYS A 691 12.15 13.31 17.12
CA LYS A 691 10.81 13.95 17.14
C LYS A 691 10.07 13.72 15.83
N GLY A 692 10.79 13.75 14.69
CA GLY A 692 10.24 13.50 13.37
C GLY A 692 9.74 12.07 13.13
N ASP A 693 10.11 11.12 14.00
CA ASP A 693 9.61 9.72 13.94
C ASP A 693 8.18 9.57 14.50
N LEU A 694 7.59 10.61 15.06
CA LEU A 694 6.20 10.69 15.53
C LEU A 694 5.80 9.58 16.53
N THR A 695 6.75 9.08 17.32
CA THR A 695 6.50 8.05 18.33
C THR A 695 5.44 8.55 19.32
N ARG A 696 4.43 7.71 19.58
CA ARG A 696 3.37 8.01 20.55
C ARG A 696 3.92 8.11 21.99
N GLY A 697 3.42 9.07 22.76
CA GLY A 697 3.83 9.29 24.14
C GLY A 697 5.25 9.86 24.30
N SER A 698 5.96 10.16 23.20
CA SER A 698 7.23 10.88 23.29
C SER A 698 6.97 12.31 23.77
N THR A 699 7.65 12.73 24.81
CA THR A 699 7.64 14.13 25.24
C THR A 699 8.36 14.95 24.16
N GLY A 700 7.62 15.78 23.42
CA GLY A 700 8.22 16.75 22.50
C GLY A 700 9.24 17.55 23.28
N GLY A 701 10.53 17.47 22.85
CA GLY A 701 11.63 18.09 23.58
C GLY A 701 11.36 19.55 23.92
N GLY A 702 11.01 19.75 25.16
CA GLY A 702 11.31 21.01 25.79
C GLY A 702 12.81 21.23 25.62
N THR A 703 13.23 22.46 25.33
CA THR A 703 14.63 22.89 25.38
C THR A 703 15.32 22.13 26.51
N ALA A 704 16.19 21.17 26.16
CA ALA A 704 17.01 20.51 27.15
C ALA A 704 17.82 21.63 27.84
N THR A 705 17.45 21.94 29.07
CA THR A 705 18.31 22.78 29.89
C THR A 705 19.60 21.97 30.06
N PRO A 706 20.76 22.48 29.66
CA PRO A 706 21.99 21.74 29.79
C PRO A 706 22.19 21.39 31.26
N THR A 707 22.12 20.12 31.60
CA THR A 707 22.65 19.66 32.89
C THR A 707 24.13 20.01 32.85
N ALA A 708 24.55 20.86 33.78
CA ALA A 708 25.88 21.38 33.82
C ALA A 708 26.91 20.24 33.68
N THR A 709 27.70 20.30 32.64
CA THR A 709 28.88 19.49 32.44
C THR A 709 29.76 19.65 33.69
N PRO A 710 30.25 18.60 34.31
CA PRO A 710 31.22 18.76 35.40
C PRO A 710 32.40 19.53 34.85
N THR A 711 32.63 20.70 35.41
CA THR A 711 33.81 21.52 35.13
C THR A 711 35.05 20.74 35.55
N VAL A 712 35.75 20.18 34.57
CA VAL A 712 37.09 19.66 34.79
C VAL A 712 38.00 20.89 34.88
N THR A 713 38.48 21.17 36.07
CA THR A 713 39.50 22.20 36.30
C THR A 713 40.75 21.84 35.48
N PRO A 714 41.26 22.71 34.65
CA PRO A 714 42.46 22.39 33.88
C PRO A 714 43.68 22.35 34.79
N THR A 715 44.24 21.16 34.90
CA THR A 715 45.60 21.01 35.50
C THR A 715 46.62 21.59 34.53
N VAL A 716 47.34 22.61 34.97
CA VAL A 716 48.38 23.29 34.20
C VAL A 716 49.48 22.30 33.86
N THR A 717 49.67 22.04 32.55
CA THR A 717 50.87 21.33 32.05
C THR A 717 51.95 22.37 31.68
N PRO A 718 53.21 22.19 32.05
CA PRO A 718 54.23 23.19 31.83
C PRO A 718 54.60 23.27 30.33
N THR A 719 54.72 24.50 29.85
CA THR A 719 55.16 24.92 28.54
C THR A 719 56.56 24.47 28.26
N VAL A 720 56.76 23.71 27.20
CA VAL A 720 58.13 23.46 26.66
C VAL A 720 58.27 24.26 25.36
N THR A 721 59.23 25.13 25.33
CA THR A 721 59.62 25.99 24.20
C THR A 721 60.17 25.16 23.04
N PRO A 722 59.75 25.41 21.78
CA PRO A 722 60.32 24.67 20.66
C PRO A 722 61.66 25.25 20.23
N THR A 723 62.65 24.38 20.09
CA THR A 723 63.92 24.66 19.45
C THR A 723 63.88 24.34 17.94
N VAL A 724 64.44 25.25 17.20
CA VAL A 724 64.44 25.41 15.75
C VAL A 724 64.98 24.24 14.94
N THR A 725 64.44 24.13 13.75
CA THR A 725 64.75 23.39 12.53
C THR A 725 66.23 23.21 12.16
N PRO A 726 66.62 22.19 11.37
CA PRO A 726 66.98 22.50 9.99
C PRO A 726 66.32 21.61 8.92
N THR A 727 66.00 22.25 7.85
CA THR A 727 65.65 21.78 6.52
C THR A 727 66.74 20.91 5.90
N VAL A 728 66.39 19.76 5.38
CA VAL A 728 67.19 19.06 4.38
C VAL A 728 66.28 18.51 3.28
N THR A 729 66.50 18.99 2.10
CA THR A 729 66.01 18.47 0.82
C THR A 729 66.76 17.20 0.42
N PRO A 730 66.14 16.15 -0.01
CA PRO A 730 66.83 15.21 -0.92
C PRO A 730 66.13 15.15 -2.26
N THR A 731 66.98 15.32 -3.23
CA THR A 731 66.85 15.04 -4.65
C THR A 731 67.10 13.56 -4.93
N VAL A 732 66.51 13.14 -6.07
CA VAL A 732 66.80 12.02 -6.97
C VAL A 732 66.09 10.69 -6.79
N THR A 733 65.28 10.43 -7.83
CA THR A 733 64.81 9.16 -8.36
C THR A 733 65.99 8.19 -8.68
N PRO A 734 65.75 6.88 -8.62
CA PRO A 734 65.91 6.11 -9.83
C PRO A 734 64.80 5.11 -10.15
N THR A 735 64.45 5.08 -11.44
CA THR A 735 63.75 4.05 -12.18
C THR A 735 64.54 2.73 -12.17
N VAL A 736 63.93 1.63 -11.87
CA VAL A 736 64.33 0.30 -12.29
C VAL A 736 63.14 -0.54 -12.72
N THR A 737 63.12 -0.92 -13.97
CA THR A 737 62.33 -1.98 -14.56
C THR A 737 62.99 -3.32 -14.31
N PRO A 738 62.25 -4.38 -14.00
CA PRO A 738 62.69 -5.69 -14.53
C PRO A 738 61.60 -6.37 -15.33
N THR A 739 61.91 -6.65 -16.53
CA THR A 739 61.44 -7.68 -17.41
C THR A 739 61.90 -9.05 -16.92
N VAL A 740 60.99 -9.98 -16.77
CA VAL A 740 61.20 -11.41 -17.18
C VAL A 740 59.81 -12.14 -17.18
N THR A 741 59.54 -12.69 -18.35
CA THR A 741 58.55 -13.74 -18.62
C THR A 741 59.17 -15.12 -18.22
N PRO A 742 58.34 -16.08 -17.81
CA PRO A 742 58.40 -17.32 -18.58
C PRO A 742 57.00 -17.82 -19.02
N THR A 743 56.96 -18.19 -20.27
CA THR A 743 56.06 -19.02 -21.00
C THR A 743 56.04 -20.45 -20.44
N VAL A 744 54.86 -21.00 -20.20
CA VAL A 744 54.61 -22.45 -20.27
C VAL A 744 53.23 -22.68 -20.88
N THR A 745 53.22 -23.32 -22.04
CA THR A 745 52.08 -23.96 -22.66
C THR A 745 52.00 -25.39 -22.13
N PRO A 746 50.77 -25.92 -21.90
CA PRO A 746 50.42 -27.12 -22.65
C PRO A 746 49.06 -27.15 -23.25
N THR A 747 49.05 -27.62 -24.42
CA THR A 747 48.10 -28.20 -25.32
C THR A 747 47.03 -29.12 -24.67
N ALA A 748 45.81 -28.92 -25.05
CA ALA A 748 44.90 -29.93 -25.60
C ALA A 748 43.51 -29.35 -25.92
N THR A 749 43.20 -29.36 -27.20
CA THR A 749 41.89 -29.14 -27.80
C THR A 749 41.01 -30.39 -27.59
N PRO A 750 39.68 -30.25 -27.50
CA PRO A 750 38.92 -30.66 -28.67
C PRO A 750 37.98 -29.59 -29.23
N THR A 751 38.00 -29.58 -30.52
CA THR A 751 37.18 -28.88 -31.46
C THR A 751 35.69 -29.14 -31.30
N ALA A 752 34.88 -28.08 -31.24
CA ALA A 752 33.53 -28.07 -31.80
C ALA A 752 33.31 -26.67 -32.38
N THR A 753 33.17 -26.60 -33.64
CA THR A 753 32.82 -25.41 -34.43
C THR A 753 31.36 -25.09 -34.23
N PRO A 754 30.98 -23.86 -33.93
CA PRO A 754 29.80 -23.30 -34.54
C PRO A 754 30.18 -22.07 -35.38
N THR A 755 29.84 -22.13 -36.63
CA THR A 755 29.71 -21.01 -37.53
C THR A 755 28.72 -20.01 -36.96
N SER A 756 29.20 -18.83 -36.53
CA SER A 756 28.36 -17.66 -36.41
C SER A 756 29.19 -16.42 -36.65
N GLY A 757 28.62 -15.50 -37.46
CA GLY A 757 29.27 -14.25 -37.79
C GLY A 757 29.70 -13.50 -36.52
N ALA A 758 30.90 -12.98 -36.53
CA ALA A 758 31.38 -12.14 -35.45
C ALA A 758 30.55 -10.87 -35.40
N CYS A 759 29.99 -10.56 -34.24
CA CYS A 759 29.33 -9.28 -34.00
C CYS A 759 30.34 -8.14 -34.18
N THR A 760 30.20 -7.33 -35.23
CA THR A 760 31.05 -6.18 -35.50
C THR A 760 30.38 -4.93 -34.94
N GLY A 761 30.98 -4.30 -33.91
CA GLY A 761 30.49 -3.01 -33.40
C GLY A 761 30.36 -2.87 -31.88
N ALA A 762 30.51 -3.94 -31.11
CA ALA A 762 30.62 -3.88 -29.66
C ALA A 762 31.61 -4.90 -29.14
N PRO A 763 32.40 -4.58 -28.08
CA PRO A 763 33.33 -5.53 -27.46
C PRO A 763 32.59 -6.75 -26.90
N GLY A 764 33.29 -7.90 -26.89
CA GLY A 764 32.76 -9.10 -26.22
C GLY A 764 32.59 -8.86 -24.74
N TRP A 765 31.54 -9.41 -24.14
CA TRP A 765 31.33 -9.37 -22.71
C TRP A 765 32.37 -10.26 -21.99
N ASP A 766 32.85 -9.77 -20.85
CA ASP A 766 33.77 -10.48 -19.97
C ASP A 766 33.37 -10.32 -18.50
N ALA A 767 33.26 -11.43 -17.76
CA ALA A 767 32.82 -11.46 -16.38
C ALA A 767 33.73 -10.69 -15.39
N GLY A 768 35.01 -10.52 -15.73
CA GLY A 768 35.98 -9.78 -14.91
C GLY A 768 35.95 -8.27 -15.12
N THR A 769 35.31 -7.81 -16.17
CA THR A 769 35.24 -6.40 -16.55
C THR A 769 34.07 -5.69 -15.90
N THR A 770 34.28 -4.44 -15.44
CA THR A 770 33.23 -3.56 -14.96
C THR A 770 32.70 -2.71 -16.11
N TYR A 771 31.40 -2.75 -16.33
CA TYR A 771 30.70 -2.00 -17.37
C TYR A 771 29.91 -0.84 -16.76
N ALA A 772 30.24 0.38 -17.22
CA ALA A 772 29.44 1.56 -16.85
C ALA A 772 28.04 1.48 -17.47
N SER A 773 27.06 2.19 -16.90
CA SER A 773 25.71 2.27 -17.46
C SER A 773 25.71 2.64 -18.94
N THR A 774 24.80 2.04 -19.71
CA THR A 774 24.63 2.21 -21.16
C THR A 774 25.78 1.66 -22.03
N THR A 775 26.68 0.83 -21.46
CA THR A 775 27.73 0.15 -22.24
C THR A 775 27.10 -0.96 -23.09
N LYS A 776 27.50 -1.01 -24.39
CA LYS A 776 27.10 -2.10 -25.29
C LYS A 776 28.18 -3.17 -25.35
N VAL A 777 27.74 -4.41 -25.32
CA VAL A 777 28.62 -5.61 -25.46
C VAL A 777 28.00 -6.60 -26.43
N SER A 778 28.79 -7.52 -26.94
CA SER A 778 28.34 -8.69 -27.69
C SER A 778 28.54 -9.94 -26.86
N TRP A 779 27.54 -10.83 -26.82
CA TRP A 779 27.59 -12.08 -26.09
C TRP A 779 26.69 -13.14 -26.72
N LYS A 780 27.20 -14.33 -26.93
CA LYS A 780 26.44 -15.48 -27.48
C LYS A 780 25.64 -15.14 -28.75
N GLY A 781 26.18 -14.30 -29.64
CA GLY A 781 25.53 -13.94 -30.89
C GLY A 781 24.49 -12.85 -30.84
N HIS A 782 24.37 -12.15 -29.71
CA HIS A 782 23.47 -11.01 -29.51
C HIS A 782 24.24 -9.77 -29.06
N TYR A 783 23.63 -8.61 -29.32
CA TYR A 783 24.04 -7.35 -28.73
C TYR A 783 23.23 -7.10 -27.45
N TYR A 784 23.94 -6.67 -26.41
CA TYR A 784 23.33 -6.27 -25.13
C TYR A 784 23.77 -4.87 -24.76
N GLN A 785 22.88 -4.14 -24.06
CA GLN A 785 23.21 -2.87 -23.44
C GLN A 785 22.82 -2.94 -21.97
N ASN A 786 23.77 -2.64 -21.07
CA ASN A 786 23.44 -2.61 -19.66
C ASN A 786 22.64 -1.34 -19.30
N LYS A 787 21.69 -1.51 -18.40
CA LYS A 787 20.81 -0.44 -17.89
C LYS A 787 21.51 0.39 -16.82
N TRP A 788 22.41 -0.25 -16.07
CA TRP A 788 23.24 0.35 -15.01
C TRP A 788 24.59 -0.35 -14.96
N TRP A 789 25.54 0.17 -14.16
CA TRP A 789 26.86 -0.43 -14.05
C TRP A 789 26.78 -1.89 -13.54
N THR A 790 27.62 -2.74 -14.03
CA THR A 790 27.61 -4.17 -13.71
C THR A 790 28.98 -4.79 -13.80
N LYS A 791 29.19 -5.86 -13.06
CA LYS A 791 30.37 -6.73 -13.14
C LYS A 791 29.97 -8.16 -12.83
N GLY A 792 30.24 -9.06 -13.74
CA GLY A 792 29.99 -10.50 -13.55
C GLY A 792 28.60 -10.96 -13.97
N ASP A 793 27.68 -10.06 -14.28
CA ASP A 793 26.32 -10.42 -14.70
C ASP A 793 26.33 -10.86 -16.17
N ASP A 794 25.97 -12.14 -16.44
CA ASP A 794 25.91 -12.70 -17.79
C ASP A 794 24.75 -12.04 -18.58
N PRO A 795 25.03 -11.35 -19.70
CA PRO A 795 23.99 -10.68 -20.48
C PRO A 795 22.86 -11.61 -20.93
N SER A 796 23.19 -12.86 -21.31
CA SER A 796 22.17 -13.81 -21.78
C SER A 796 21.28 -14.39 -20.68
N ALA A 797 21.66 -14.21 -19.42
CA ALA A 797 20.87 -14.62 -18.25
C ALA A 797 19.99 -13.45 -17.73
N SER A 798 20.12 -12.25 -18.29
CA SER A 798 19.32 -11.08 -17.91
C SER A 798 17.93 -11.19 -18.50
N GLY A 799 16.90 -11.43 -17.68
CA GLY A 799 15.50 -11.29 -18.05
C GLY A 799 15.11 -9.81 -18.25
N SER A 800 13.84 -9.57 -18.54
CA SER A 800 13.30 -8.21 -18.81
C SER A 800 13.64 -7.18 -17.73
N TRP A 801 13.87 -7.62 -16.51
CA TRP A 801 14.22 -6.82 -15.33
C TRP A 801 15.71 -6.89 -14.94
N GLY A 802 16.49 -7.67 -15.67
CA GLY A 802 17.93 -7.82 -15.43
C GLY A 802 18.75 -6.61 -15.85
N VAL A 803 20.04 -6.69 -15.53
CA VAL A 803 21.05 -5.64 -15.83
C VAL A 803 21.16 -5.32 -17.30
N TRP A 804 21.00 -6.33 -18.16
CA TRP A 804 21.20 -6.23 -19.59
C TRP A 804 19.89 -6.26 -20.36
N SER A 805 19.76 -5.36 -21.32
CA SER A 805 18.72 -5.41 -22.36
C SER A 805 19.29 -6.09 -23.59
N ASP A 806 18.62 -7.11 -24.09
CA ASP A 806 18.95 -7.71 -25.40
C ASP A 806 18.48 -6.75 -26.49
N LEU A 807 19.41 -6.37 -27.36
CA LEU A 807 19.17 -5.47 -28.50
C LEU A 807 18.94 -6.26 -29.80
N GLY A 808 18.94 -7.59 -29.75
CA GLY A 808 18.75 -8.50 -30.86
C GLY A 808 20.03 -9.22 -31.30
N ALA A 809 19.83 -10.16 -32.22
CA ALA A 809 20.94 -10.93 -32.79
C ALA A 809 21.88 -10.05 -33.60
N CYS A 810 23.16 -10.33 -33.54
CA CYS A 810 24.14 -9.63 -34.36
C CYS A 810 24.02 -10.01 -35.85
#